data_402ac358c2833caaf667ab0850dfd204
#
_entry.id   402ac358c2833caaf667ab0850dfd204
#
_cell.length_a   1.000
_cell.length_b   1.000
_cell.length_c   1.000
_cell.angle_alpha   90.00
_cell.angle_beta   90.00
_cell.angle_gamma   90.00
#
_symmetry.space_group_name_H-M   'P 1'
#
loop_
_entity.id
_entity.type
_entity.pdbx_description
1 polymer ?
#
loop_
_entity_poly.entity_id
_entity_poly.type
_entity_poly.pdbx_seq_one_letter_code
_entity_poly.pdbx_strand_id
1 'polypeptide(L)'
;MKNHLMLLGLVLLTATQAQILSVTPAFPTQNDTVTIVYNAAEGNGALVGVTPVYAHAGLITSASTSPTNWQFVQGSWGQPTPKVLMTSLGNNKHRIKYHIPSFYGFPAGTQVQQLAFVFRNAAGTVVGRSADGSDIYYSVYPANAGLLAAFFAPSGPQIANPGDTISLVAASNQPATLKVYDNGILKTTVTNATALNYDLVASSPGQHTVVLEASSGTLMAYDTLYYTGNPIQMVAPVPAGWLDGANYLNDSTVGLVLRAPFKEFVYVLGDFNDFLPASSHFMNKSPDGQRFWLQVAVSPGQSYAYQYWIDGVIKVADPFAELILDPNSDGGIPLGTWPGLHSYPNGKTTGFCALLRPGKTEYSWKNSNFIPPGKADLIIYELLVRDFIAARNYQALIDTLGYLQRLGINAIELMPNNEFENNESWGYNPSFHMALDKFYGSPEKFKEFVDSCHSKGIAVLADMVFNHAFGQSPLVAMYWDAANNRPAANSPWFNAVCPHPPYCWGFDFNHDNQATKDFVDRVTSFWLQEYKIDGIRFDYTKGFLNSNSGNSAIRQATIKRIGDTLWALNPNAHLILEHWADNSEEKALSDYGFLLWGNSTYNFHQAGQGNAQSNFSWAYHGARGWTEPALVSYAESHDEERLMYEVLTYGNTSNVNHNPRQLATGLRRAEAVNLFAYLIPGPRMIWMFGELGYDVSINNPCRVCNKPILWNYYQVPERRRLYDVTAAIFSLRRSHPATFRDGQFTYSFAGTTKRMVFNSSGMDAMAIGNFAVSAQTIIPAFTATGVWYDYFSGDSITVSNVNAGILLKAGEYRLYTSTKLSQPQITLNEPEHVAAVSRVYPNPAAGGFWLDAPSDRGRVRLMDAQGRSVKVWERSGAEQEYFSLGALSAGWYVVLVELPGGSQRHTLQIQP
;
A
#
# COMPACT_ATOMS: atom_id res chain seq x y z
N MET A 1 7.89 4.99 -70.68
CA MET A 1 7.10 4.11 -69.83
C MET A 1 6.83 4.81 -68.50
N LYS A 2 5.55 4.98 -68.21
CA LYS A 2 5.02 5.97 -67.26
C LYS A 2 5.32 5.57 -65.78
N ASN A 3 5.97 6.47 -65.04
CA ASN A 3 6.04 6.46 -63.61
C ASN A 3 4.72 6.96 -63.00
N HIS A 4 4.04 6.14 -62.25
CA HIS A 4 2.95 6.57 -61.37
C HIS A 4 3.53 6.84 -59.99
N LEU A 5 3.64 8.13 -59.64
CA LEU A 5 3.85 8.63 -58.29
C LEU A 5 2.50 8.58 -57.56
N MET A 6 2.40 7.70 -56.60
CA MET A 6 1.23 7.61 -55.71
C MET A 6 1.46 8.62 -54.59
N LEU A 7 0.77 9.76 -54.61
CA LEU A 7 0.74 10.73 -53.55
C LEU A 7 -0.12 10.18 -52.43
N LEU A 8 0.48 9.69 -51.35
CA LEU A 8 -0.24 9.34 -50.11
C LEU A 8 -0.60 10.63 -49.39
N GLY A 9 -1.84 11.07 -49.54
CA GLY A 9 -2.39 12.19 -48.79
C GLY A 9 -2.49 11.78 -47.30
N LEU A 10 -1.62 12.36 -46.48
CA LEU A 10 -1.77 12.32 -45.03
C LEU A 10 -2.98 13.19 -44.62
N VAL A 11 -4.12 12.59 -44.38
CA VAL A 11 -5.25 13.27 -43.76
C VAL A 11 -4.89 13.47 -42.29
N LEU A 12 -4.38 14.66 -41.96
CA LEU A 12 -4.34 15.13 -40.58
C LEU A 12 -5.79 15.29 -40.10
N LEU A 13 -6.25 14.35 -39.32
CA LEU A 13 -7.45 14.52 -38.49
C LEU A 13 -7.13 15.56 -37.42
N THR A 14 -7.40 16.82 -37.69
CA THR A 14 -7.52 17.82 -36.63
C THR A 14 -8.73 17.43 -35.77
N ALA A 15 -8.49 16.97 -34.57
CA ALA A 15 -9.53 16.72 -33.56
C ALA A 15 -10.14 18.09 -33.19
N THR A 16 -11.21 18.51 -33.87
CA THR A 16 -12.08 19.56 -33.34
C THR A 16 -12.71 19.04 -32.06
N GLN A 17 -12.39 19.62 -30.93
CA GLN A 17 -13.11 19.31 -29.69
C GLN A 17 -14.58 19.64 -29.90
N ALA A 18 -15.41 18.62 -30.03
CA ALA A 18 -16.84 18.79 -30.21
C ALA A 18 -17.48 19.02 -28.82
N GLN A 19 -18.54 19.85 -28.78
CA GLN A 19 -19.28 20.08 -27.56
C GLN A 19 -19.98 18.81 -27.08
N ILE A 20 -20.02 18.61 -25.76
CA ILE A 20 -20.80 17.54 -25.13
C ILE A 20 -22.30 17.71 -25.40
N LEU A 21 -22.79 18.96 -25.41
CA LEU A 21 -24.14 19.31 -25.81
C LEU A 21 -24.15 20.39 -26.89
N SER A 22 -25.02 20.23 -27.91
CA SER A 22 -25.48 21.35 -28.73
C SER A 22 -26.99 21.51 -28.56
N VAL A 23 -27.42 22.76 -28.34
CA VAL A 23 -28.82 23.11 -28.10
C VAL A 23 -29.28 24.11 -29.16
N THR A 24 -30.43 23.89 -29.73
CA THR A 24 -31.06 24.81 -30.69
C THR A 24 -32.45 25.16 -30.21
N PRO A 25 -32.80 26.48 -30.05
CA PRO A 25 -31.91 27.65 -30.26
C PRO A 25 -30.73 27.68 -29.26
N ALA A 26 -29.64 28.33 -29.62
CA ALA A 26 -28.42 28.44 -28.81
C ALA A 26 -28.65 29.24 -27.52
N PHE A 27 -29.57 30.16 -27.51
CA PHE A 27 -30.01 30.93 -26.32
C PHE A 27 -31.49 30.65 -26.04
N PRO A 28 -31.83 29.44 -25.51
CA PRO A 28 -33.23 29.09 -25.28
C PRO A 28 -33.82 29.89 -24.14
N THR A 29 -35.09 30.29 -24.31
CA THR A 29 -35.94 30.78 -23.23
C THR A 29 -36.72 29.63 -22.63
N GLN A 30 -37.29 29.83 -21.44
CA GLN A 30 -38.07 28.78 -20.76
C GLN A 30 -39.37 28.39 -21.53
N ASN A 31 -39.76 29.14 -22.54
CA ASN A 31 -40.97 28.86 -23.34
C ASN A 31 -40.63 28.24 -24.71
N ASP A 32 -39.40 27.94 -24.99
CA ASP A 32 -38.97 27.44 -26.31
C ASP A 32 -39.12 25.94 -26.47
N THR A 33 -39.18 25.53 -27.72
CA THR A 33 -38.93 24.15 -28.12
C THR A 33 -37.46 24.00 -28.42
N VAL A 34 -36.80 23.14 -27.65
CA VAL A 34 -35.36 22.87 -27.77
C VAL A 34 -35.09 21.55 -28.47
N THR A 35 -34.06 21.56 -29.32
CA THR A 35 -33.44 20.36 -29.84
C THR A 35 -32.07 20.22 -29.16
N ILE A 36 -31.85 19.15 -28.44
CA ILE A 36 -30.62 18.84 -27.71
C ILE A 36 -29.94 17.67 -28.38
N VAL A 37 -28.69 17.83 -28.76
CA VAL A 37 -27.85 16.77 -29.27
C VAL A 37 -26.74 16.53 -28.25
N TYR A 38 -26.69 15.34 -27.70
CA TYR A 38 -25.64 14.83 -26.83
C TYR A 38 -24.59 14.09 -27.67
N ASN A 39 -23.32 14.39 -27.48
CA ASN A 39 -22.19 13.70 -28.06
C ASN A 39 -21.54 12.83 -27.00
N ALA A 40 -21.75 11.52 -27.08
CA ALA A 40 -21.25 10.55 -26.11
C ALA A 40 -19.72 10.32 -26.21
N ALA A 41 -19.06 10.82 -27.26
CA ALA A 41 -17.60 10.80 -27.37
C ALA A 41 -16.93 11.89 -26.52
N GLU A 42 -17.70 12.86 -26.03
CA GLU A 42 -17.25 13.97 -25.19
C GLU A 42 -17.59 13.71 -23.71
N GLY A 43 -17.12 14.59 -22.82
CA GLY A 43 -17.30 14.44 -21.39
C GLY A 43 -16.48 13.25 -20.85
N ASN A 44 -17.10 12.40 -20.04
CA ASN A 44 -16.44 11.20 -19.48
C ASN A 44 -16.35 10.02 -20.48
N GLY A 45 -16.88 10.15 -21.69
CA GLY A 45 -16.82 9.11 -22.72
C GLY A 45 -17.55 7.79 -22.43
N ALA A 46 -18.20 7.66 -21.29
CA ALA A 46 -18.74 6.39 -20.81
C ALA A 46 -19.82 5.76 -21.69
N LEU A 47 -20.50 6.58 -22.52
CA LEU A 47 -21.58 6.11 -23.41
C LEU A 47 -21.14 5.94 -24.86
N VAL A 48 -19.86 5.93 -25.16
CA VAL A 48 -19.33 5.64 -26.50
C VAL A 48 -19.78 4.24 -26.93
N GLY A 49 -20.41 4.14 -28.11
CA GLY A 49 -20.93 2.87 -28.64
C GLY A 49 -22.19 2.34 -27.95
N VAL A 50 -22.70 3.01 -26.93
CA VAL A 50 -23.89 2.57 -26.18
C VAL A 50 -25.18 3.05 -26.86
N THR A 51 -26.13 2.15 -27.04
CA THR A 51 -27.47 2.44 -27.52
C THR A 51 -28.47 1.41 -26.97
N PRO A 52 -29.68 1.77 -26.57
CA PRO A 52 -30.27 3.13 -26.54
C PRO A 52 -29.73 3.99 -25.40
N VAL A 53 -29.72 5.33 -25.63
CA VAL A 53 -29.36 6.35 -24.63
C VAL A 53 -30.61 7.09 -24.16
N TYR A 54 -30.68 7.36 -22.88
CA TYR A 54 -31.78 8.09 -22.21
C TYR A 54 -31.25 9.36 -21.53
N ALA A 55 -31.96 10.45 -21.66
CA ALA A 55 -31.69 11.69 -20.96
C ALA A 55 -32.40 11.68 -19.59
N HIS A 56 -31.67 11.55 -18.50
CA HIS A 56 -32.18 11.90 -17.17
C HIS A 56 -32.08 13.42 -17.06
N ALA A 57 -33.19 14.13 -17.12
CA ALA A 57 -33.22 15.56 -17.31
C ALA A 57 -34.01 16.28 -16.23
N GLY A 58 -33.51 17.40 -15.72
CA GLY A 58 -34.16 18.24 -14.72
C GLY A 58 -33.98 19.72 -15.01
N LEU A 59 -34.48 20.55 -14.14
CA LEU A 59 -34.35 22.01 -14.21
C LEU A 59 -33.63 22.54 -12.97
N ILE A 60 -32.75 23.51 -13.16
CA ILE A 60 -32.36 24.45 -12.13
C ILE A 60 -33.25 25.67 -12.24
N THR A 61 -33.92 26.00 -11.15
CA THR A 61 -34.85 27.11 -11.06
C THR A 61 -34.44 28.08 -9.95
N SER A 62 -35.12 29.22 -9.85
CA SER A 62 -34.90 30.13 -8.72
C SER A 62 -35.17 29.51 -7.33
N ALA A 63 -35.87 28.38 -7.25
CA ALA A 63 -36.13 27.65 -6.04
C ALA A 63 -35.02 26.56 -5.72
N SER A 64 -34.10 26.29 -6.64
CA SER A 64 -33.02 25.34 -6.42
C SER A 64 -32.00 25.89 -5.44
N THR A 65 -31.65 25.11 -4.42
CA THR A 65 -30.75 25.51 -3.31
C THR A 65 -29.29 25.17 -3.59
N SER A 66 -29.03 24.33 -4.59
CA SER A 66 -27.69 23.98 -5.06
C SER A 66 -27.73 23.54 -6.52
N PRO A 67 -26.60 23.48 -7.23
CA PRO A 67 -26.56 22.96 -8.61
C PRO A 67 -27.08 21.51 -8.72
N THR A 68 -27.04 20.72 -7.67
CA THR A 68 -27.56 19.35 -7.67
C THR A 68 -29.00 19.23 -7.20
N ASN A 69 -29.63 20.34 -6.80
CA ASN A 69 -31.05 20.38 -6.41
C ASN A 69 -31.97 20.58 -7.63
N TRP A 70 -32.03 19.54 -8.47
CA TRP A 70 -32.84 19.56 -9.69
C TRP A 70 -34.31 19.54 -9.36
N GLN A 71 -35.06 20.36 -10.07
CA GLN A 71 -36.51 20.44 -10.02
C GLN A 71 -37.13 19.77 -11.26
N PHE A 72 -38.36 19.28 -11.14
CA PHE A 72 -39.16 18.74 -12.25
C PHE A 72 -38.45 17.64 -13.04
N VAL A 73 -37.72 16.78 -12.38
CA VAL A 73 -36.89 15.72 -12.98
C VAL A 73 -37.75 14.79 -13.85
N GLN A 74 -37.29 14.52 -15.07
CA GLN A 74 -37.91 13.62 -16.04
C GLN A 74 -37.06 12.37 -16.23
N GLY A 75 -37.73 11.20 -16.29
CA GLY A 75 -37.10 9.88 -16.39
C GLY A 75 -36.74 9.29 -15.06
N SER A 76 -37.34 8.14 -14.71
CA SER A 76 -36.99 7.39 -13.53
C SER A 76 -35.64 6.70 -13.72
N TRP A 77 -34.77 6.75 -12.69
CA TRP A 77 -33.45 6.14 -12.77
C TRP A 77 -33.54 4.62 -12.98
N GLY A 78 -32.72 4.09 -13.89
CA GLY A 78 -32.71 2.65 -14.18
C GLY A 78 -33.93 2.12 -14.92
N GLN A 79 -34.85 3.00 -15.40
CA GLN A 79 -36.03 2.59 -16.15
C GLN A 79 -35.98 3.15 -17.58
N PRO A 80 -36.35 2.33 -18.61
CA PRO A 80 -36.39 2.74 -20.00
C PRO A 80 -37.63 3.60 -20.30
N THR A 81 -37.66 4.81 -19.75
CA THR A 81 -38.81 5.75 -19.89
C THR A 81 -38.84 6.32 -21.32
N PRO A 82 -39.91 6.09 -22.13
CA PRO A 82 -39.99 6.55 -23.52
C PRO A 82 -39.87 8.08 -23.69
N LYS A 83 -40.37 8.84 -22.72
CA LYS A 83 -40.35 10.33 -22.74
C LYS A 83 -38.95 10.91 -22.85
N VAL A 84 -37.96 10.20 -22.33
CA VAL A 84 -36.54 10.65 -22.27
C VAL A 84 -35.61 9.81 -23.14
N LEU A 85 -36.17 8.93 -23.97
CA LEU A 85 -35.41 8.17 -24.97
C LEU A 85 -34.87 9.10 -26.05
N MET A 86 -33.58 9.02 -26.31
CA MET A 86 -32.93 9.78 -27.35
C MET A 86 -32.86 9.02 -28.68
N THR A 87 -32.99 9.74 -29.78
CA THR A 87 -32.81 9.22 -31.15
C THR A 87 -31.32 9.20 -31.47
N SER A 88 -30.74 8.05 -31.82
CA SER A 88 -29.36 7.97 -32.29
C SER A 88 -29.23 8.65 -33.66
N LEU A 89 -28.17 9.45 -33.79
CA LEU A 89 -27.79 10.12 -35.06
C LEU A 89 -26.59 9.47 -35.73
N GLY A 90 -26.06 8.38 -35.13
CA GLY A 90 -24.78 7.82 -35.52
C GLY A 90 -23.59 8.58 -34.90
N ASN A 91 -22.36 8.07 -35.08
CA ASN A 91 -21.11 8.69 -34.58
C ASN A 91 -21.17 9.15 -33.12
N ASN A 92 -21.74 8.32 -32.25
CA ASN A 92 -21.93 8.59 -30.83
C ASN A 92 -22.78 9.81 -30.48
N LYS A 93 -23.61 10.30 -31.43
CA LYS A 93 -24.49 11.44 -31.20
C LYS A 93 -25.94 10.98 -31.02
N HIS A 94 -26.62 11.59 -30.03
CA HIS A 94 -27.99 11.26 -29.68
C HIS A 94 -28.81 12.55 -29.53
N ARG A 95 -30.02 12.56 -30.03
CA ARG A 95 -30.90 13.75 -30.09
C ARG A 95 -32.20 13.54 -29.33
N ILE A 96 -32.62 14.56 -28.60
CA ILE A 96 -33.98 14.71 -28.09
C ILE A 96 -34.54 16.10 -28.44
N LYS A 97 -35.85 16.18 -28.76
CA LYS A 97 -36.50 17.44 -29.02
C LYS A 97 -37.77 17.54 -28.21
N TYR A 98 -37.98 18.66 -27.51
CA TYR A 98 -39.15 18.88 -26.68
C TYR A 98 -39.41 20.38 -26.46
N HIS A 99 -40.68 20.73 -26.17
CA HIS A 99 -41.09 22.05 -25.68
C HIS A 99 -40.91 22.09 -24.17
N ILE A 100 -40.09 22.97 -23.64
CA ILE A 100 -39.64 23.02 -22.24
C ILE A 100 -40.85 22.99 -21.28
N PRO A 101 -41.85 23.88 -21.32
CA PRO A 101 -42.98 23.85 -20.39
C PRO A 101 -43.75 22.53 -20.41
N SER A 102 -44.05 22.00 -21.57
CA SER A 102 -44.86 20.76 -21.71
C SER A 102 -44.07 19.52 -21.31
N PHE A 103 -42.74 19.53 -21.47
CA PHE A 103 -41.88 18.41 -21.09
C PHE A 103 -41.69 18.32 -19.60
N TYR A 104 -41.39 19.42 -18.94
CA TYR A 104 -41.14 19.42 -17.48
C TYR A 104 -42.41 19.59 -16.65
N GLY A 105 -43.44 20.27 -17.15
CA GLY A 105 -44.71 20.41 -16.45
C GLY A 105 -44.66 21.34 -15.23
N PHE A 106 -43.85 22.35 -15.22
CA PHE A 106 -43.71 23.29 -14.12
C PHE A 106 -44.88 24.33 -14.08
N PRO A 107 -45.24 24.81 -12.88
CA PRO A 107 -46.32 25.81 -12.71
C PRO A 107 -45.98 27.17 -13.35
N ALA A 108 -46.98 27.95 -13.70
CA ALA A 108 -46.82 29.35 -14.12
C ALA A 108 -46.12 30.15 -13.00
N GLY A 109 -45.19 31.02 -13.40
CA GLY A 109 -44.36 31.79 -12.47
C GLY A 109 -43.01 31.13 -12.10
N THR A 110 -42.79 29.88 -12.46
CA THR A 110 -41.48 29.24 -12.29
C THR A 110 -40.42 29.93 -13.14
N GLN A 111 -39.31 30.28 -12.54
CA GLN A 111 -38.13 30.87 -13.21
C GLN A 111 -37.09 29.77 -13.48
N VAL A 112 -36.99 29.32 -14.73
CA VAL A 112 -36.00 28.34 -15.16
C VAL A 112 -34.68 29.05 -15.46
N GLN A 113 -33.60 28.57 -14.86
CA GLN A 113 -32.24 29.12 -15.01
C GLN A 113 -31.36 28.25 -15.89
N GLN A 114 -31.47 26.91 -15.73
CA GLN A 114 -30.70 25.96 -16.52
C GLN A 114 -31.52 24.69 -16.79
N LEU A 115 -31.22 24.04 -17.90
CA LEU A 115 -31.53 22.63 -18.15
C LEU A 115 -30.37 21.83 -17.57
N ALA A 116 -30.71 20.77 -16.83
CA ALA A 116 -29.74 19.88 -16.20
C ALA A 116 -29.87 18.45 -16.75
N PHE A 117 -28.72 17.78 -17.00
CA PHE A 117 -28.70 16.48 -17.66
C PHE A 117 -27.68 15.54 -17.04
N VAL A 118 -28.05 14.27 -17.02
CA VAL A 118 -27.17 13.12 -16.98
C VAL A 118 -27.69 12.15 -18.04
N PHE A 119 -26.80 11.62 -18.88
CA PHE A 119 -27.19 10.65 -19.90
C PHE A 119 -26.87 9.24 -19.40
N ARG A 120 -27.66 8.26 -19.81
CA ARG A 120 -27.48 6.88 -19.30
C ARG A 120 -27.99 5.82 -20.28
N ASN A 121 -27.49 4.59 -20.08
CA ASN A 121 -28.11 3.42 -20.68
C ASN A 121 -29.48 3.11 -20.03
N ALA A 122 -30.21 2.11 -20.54
CA ALA A 122 -31.54 1.76 -20.04
C ALA A 122 -31.53 1.43 -18.52
N ALA A 123 -30.57 0.67 -18.06
CA ALA A 123 -30.44 0.23 -16.65
C ALA A 123 -29.84 1.29 -15.71
N GLY A 124 -29.31 2.40 -16.22
CA GLY A 124 -28.63 3.41 -15.39
C GLY A 124 -27.28 2.99 -14.85
N THR A 125 -26.70 1.90 -15.36
CA THR A 125 -25.40 1.37 -14.94
C THR A 125 -24.22 2.00 -15.65
N VAL A 126 -24.44 2.59 -16.84
CA VAL A 126 -23.44 3.36 -17.60
C VAL A 126 -23.96 4.77 -17.76
N VAL A 127 -23.15 5.77 -17.36
CA VAL A 127 -23.60 7.14 -17.16
C VAL A 127 -22.66 8.12 -17.85
N GLY A 128 -23.19 8.92 -18.77
CA GLY A 128 -22.49 10.02 -19.45
C GLY A 128 -22.64 11.31 -18.65
N ARG A 129 -21.50 11.90 -18.29
CA ARG A 129 -21.35 13.14 -17.49
C ARG A 129 -20.29 14.04 -18.12
N SER A 130 -20.05 15.21 -17.53
CA SER A 130 -18.90 16.04 -17.87
C SER A 130 -17.58 15.29 -17.64
N ALA A 131 -16.48 15.78 -18.18
CA ALA A 131 -15.16 15.13 -18.07
C ALA A 131 -14.65 15.02 -16.60
N ASP A 132 -15.05 15.96 -15.76
CA ASP A 132 -14.78 16.00 -14.32
C ASP A 132 -15.76 15.15 -13.48
N GLY A 133 -16.68 14.44 -14.13
CA GLY A 133 -17.72 13.63 -13.48
C GLY A 133 -18.94 14.39 -12.98
N SER A 134 -18.98 15.72 -13.16
CA SER A 134 -20.14 16.54 -12.79
C SER A 134 -21.32 16.35 -13.74
N ASP A 135 -22.50 16.80 -13.32
CA ASP A 135 -23.70 16.87 -14.16
C ASP A 135 -23.53 17.94 -15.28
N ILE A 136 -24.29 17.79 -16.34
CA ILE A 136 -24.19 18.63 -17.52
C ILE A 136 -25.31 19.68 -17.48
N TYR A 137 -24.96 20.97 -17.59
CA TYR A 137 -25.93 22.08 -17.53
C TYR A 137 -25.92 22.89 -18.80
N TYR A 138 -27.09 23.48 -19.15
CA TYR A 138 -27.24 24.42 -20.26
C TYR A 138 -28.11 25.58 -19.82
N SER A 139 -27.65 26.83 -20.01
CA SER A 139 -28.34 28.04 -19.54
C SER A 139 -29.63 28.27 -20.29
N VAL A 140 -30.66 28.73 -19.57
CA VAL A 140 -31.93 29.19 -20.09
C VAL A 140 -32.02 30.71 -19.83
N TYR A 141 -32.36 31.46 -20.84
CA TYR A 141 -32.29 32.90 -20.81
C TYR A 141 -33.68 33.57 -20.67
N PRO A 142 -33.78 34.77 -20.06
CA PRO A 142 -35.03 35.52 -20.03
C PRO A 142 -35.52 35.85 -21.43
N ALA A 143 -36.82 35.78 -21.65
CA ALA A 143 -37.42 36.08 -22.97
C ALA A 143 -37.21 37.56 -23.44
N ASN A 144 -36.96 38.46 -22.49
CA ASN A 144 -36.64 39.85 -22.73
C ASN A 144 -35.17 40.21 -22.60
N ALA A 145 -34.28 39.20 -22.63
CA ALA A 145 -32.84 39.43 -22.68
C ALA A 145 -32.49 40.31 -23.87
N GLY A 146 -31.66 41.30 -23.67
CA GLY A 146 -31.14 42.16 -24.75
C GLY A 146 -30.29 41.33 -25.73
N LEU A 147 -29.32 41.98 -26.39
CA LEU A 147 -28.37 41.25 -27.21
C LEU A 147 -27.52 40.31 -26.33
N LEU A 148 -27.48 39.01 -26.69
CA LEU A 148 -26.62 38.00 -26.11
C LEU A 148 -25.66 37.48 -27.17
N ALA A 149 -24.44 37.16 -26.76
CA ALA A 149 -23.45 36.50 -27.60
C ALA A 149 -22.57 35.56 -26.75
N ALA A 150 -22.18 34.44 -27.33
CA ALA A 150 -21.28 33.50 -26.64
C ALA A 150 -20.47 32.67 -27.63
N PHE A 151 -19.29 32.24 -27.22
CA PHE A 151 -18.54 31.14 -27.84
C PHE A 151 -19.16 29.80 -27.42
N PHE A 152 -19.36 28.95 -28.43
CA PHE A 152 -19.83 27.57 -28.24
C PHE A 152 -18.76 26.53 -28.54
N ALA A 153 -17.67 26.91 -29.21
CA ALA A 153 -16.47 26.09 -29.33
C ALA A 153 -15.23 27.01 -29.45
N PRO A 154 -14.09 26.54 -28.90
CA PRO A 154 -13.90 25.40 -28.06
C PRO A 154 -14.50 25.58 -26.67
N SER A 155 -14.81 24.47 -25.96
CA SER A 155 -15.33 24.51 -24.61
C SER A 155 -14.18 24.52 -23.61
N GLY A 156 -13.74 25.67 -23.19
CA GLY A 156 -12.66 25.85 -22.20
C GLY A 156 -11.30 26.23 -22.79
N PRO A 157 -10.31 26.43 -21.94
CA PRO A 157 -8.94 26.82 -22.32
C PRO A 157 -8.30 25.85 -23.30
N GLN A 158 -7.63 26.38 -24.31
CA GLN A 158 -6.91 25.59 -25.33
C GLN A 158 -5.42 25.80 -25.22
N ILE A 159 -4.63 24.80 -25.65
CA ILE A 159 -3.20 24.96 -25.95
C ILE A 159 -3.01 24.71 -27.44
N ALA A 160 -2.21 25.54 -28.06
CA ALA A 160 -1.94 25.46 -29.51
C ALA A 160 -0.44 25.68 -29.79
N ASN A 161 0.13 24.88 -30.69
CA ASN A 161 1.47 25.16 -31.23
C ASN A 161 1.40 26.32 -32.24
N PRO A 162 2.51 27.02 -32.50
CA PRO A 162 2.55 28.03 -33.54
C PRO A 162 2.12 27.43 -34.88
N GLY A 163 1.07 28.03 -35.47
CA GLY A 163 0.47 27.59 -36.73
C GLY A 163 -0.71 26.64 -36.60
N ASP A 164 -1.01 26.14 -35.40
CA ASP A 164 -2.22 25.35 -35.16
C ASP A 164 -3.48 26.22 -35.34
N THR A 165 -4.57 25.55 -35.70
CA THR A 165 -5.86 26.21 -35.93
C THR A 165 -6.82 25.92 -34.78
N ILE A 166 -7.36 26.96 -34.16
CA ILE A 166 -8.41 26.90 -33.15
C ILE A 166 -9.74 27.26 -33.81
N SER A 167 -10.62 26.25 -33.98
CA SER A 167 -11.91 26.48 -34.63
C SER A 167 -12.90 27.12 -33.64
N LEU A 168 -13.20 28.39 -33.85
CA LEU A 168 -14.14 29.17 -33.05
C LEU A 168 -15.55 29.06 -33.62
N VAL A 169 -16.48 28.67 -32.75
CA VAL A 169 -17.92 28.70 -33.05
C VAL A 169 -18.57 29.67 -32.07
N ALA A 170 -19.18 30.73 -32.60
CA ALA A 170 -19.87 31.71 -31.80
C ALA A 170 -21.30 31.99 -32.34
N ALA A 171 -22.20 32.44 -31.47
CA ALA A 171 -23.54 32.81 -31.86
C ALA A 171 -24.03 34.03 -31.08
N SER A 172 -25.09 34.67 -31.62
CA SER A 172 -25.89 35.66 -30.94
C SER A 172 -27.38 35.30 -30.99
N ASN A 173 -28.16 35.80 -30.04
CA ASN A 173 -29.60 35.51 -29.95
C ASN A 173 -30.45 36.27 -31.01
N GLN A 174 -29.88 37.26 -31.64
CA GLN A 174 -30.50 38.05 -32.74
C GLN A 174 -29.44 38.50 -33.73
N PRO A 175 -29.82 38.90 -34.97
CA PRO A 175 -28.89 39.39 -35.96
C PRO A 175 -28.05 40.56 -35.45
N ALA A 176 -26.72 40.41 -35.52
CA ALA A 176 -25.76 41.39 -35.03
C ALA A 176 -24.50 41.42 -35.92
N THR A 177 -23.68 42.43 -35.79
CA THR A 177 -22.30 42.41 -36.27
C THR A 177 -21.47 41.71 -35.23
N LEU A 178 -20.88 40.55 -35.59
CA LEU A 178 -20.01 39.73 -34.77
C LEU A 178 -18.55 39.93 -35.14
N LYS A 179 -17.73 40.28 -34.19
CA LYS A 179 -16.28 40.47 -34.39
C LYS A 179 -15.52 39.59 -33.39
N VAL A 180 -14.40 39.04 -33.84
CA VAL A 180 -13.48 38.29 -32.98
C VAL A 180 -12.14 39.03 -32.92
N TYR A 181 -11.66 39.24 -31.71
CA TYR A 181 -10.36 39.84 -31.42
C TYR A 181 -9.49 38.81 -30.71
N ASP A 182 -8.19 38.80 -31.00
CA ASP A 182 -7.15 38.04 -30.29
C ASP A 182 -6.13 39.03 -29.72
N ASN A 183 -6.00 39.11 -28.40
CA ASN A 183 -5.22 40.14 -27.70
C ASN A 183 -5.48 41.56 -28.21
N GLY A 184 -6.77 41.89 -28.45
CA GLY A 184 -7.20 43.19 -28.93
C GLY A 184 -7.04 43.43 -30.46
N ILE A 185 -6.45 42.50 -31.20
CA ILE A 185 -6.27 42.56 -32.65
C ILE A 185 -7.47 41.91 -33.33
N LEU A 186 -8.21 42.69 -34.16
CA LEU A 186 -9.34 42.18 -34.92
C LEU A 186 -8.90 41.08 -35.90
N LYS A 187 -9.53 39.91 -35.82
CA LYS A 187 -9.27 38.75 -36.68
C LYS A 187 -10.34 38.56 -37.75
N THR A 188 -11.63 38.75 -37.43
CA THR A 188 -12.71 38.60 -38.38
C THR A 188 -13.93 39.45 -37.99
N THR A 189 -14.78 39.69 -38.97
CA THR A 189 -16.07 40.41 -38.81
C THR A 189 -17.12 39.77 -39.70
N VAL A 190 -18.30 39.47 -39.13
CA VAL A 190 -19.48 39.04 -39.91
C VAL A 190 -20.65 39.96 -39.52
N THR A 191 -21.32 40.51 -40.51
CA THR A 191 -22.41 41.48 -40.30
C THR A 191 -23.77 40.84 -40.49
N ASN A 192 -24.77 41.31 -39.73
CA ASN A 192 -26.16 40.85 -39.78
C ASN A 192 -26.30 39.31 -39.67
N ALA A 193 -25.59 38.73 -38.75
CA ALA A 193 -25.52 37.29 -38.55
C ALA A 193 -25.90 36.89 -37.12
N THR A 194 -26.43 35.68 -36.96
CA THR A 194 -26.68 35.05 -35.66
C THR A 194 -25.65 33.97 -35.32
N ALA A 195 -24.70 33.70 -36.21
CA ALA A 195 -23.63 32.74 -36.00
C ALA A 195 -22.33 33.18 -36.69
N LEU A 196 -21.20 32.80 -36.10
CA LEU A 196 -19.86 33.01 -36.64
C LEU A 196 -19.04 31.75 -36.43
N ASN A 197 -18.45 31.25 -37.55
CA ASN A 197 -17.41 30.23 -37.51
C ASN A 197 -16.11 30.84 -38.05
N TYR A 198 -15.01 30.67 -37.29
CA TYR A 198 -13.73 31.21 -37.65
C TYR A 198 -12.58 30.33 -37.17
N ASP A 199 -11.67 30.03 -38.07
CA ASP A 199 -10.47 29.29 -37.76
C ASP A 199 -9.35 30.27 -37.39
N LEU A 200 -9.10 30.41 -36.07
CA LEU A 200 -8.06 31.26 -35.53
C LEU A 200 -6.72 30.49 -35.56
N VAL A 201 -5.74 31.05 -36.25
CA VAL A 201 -4.39 30.51 -36.29
C VAL A 201 -3.60 31.02 -35.08
N ALA A 202 -3.10 30.13 -34.26
CA ALA A 202 -2.21 30.44 -33.13
C ALA A 202 -0.89 31.05 -33.63
N SER A 203 -0.55 32.26 -33.18
CA SER A 203 0.51 33.06 -33.82
C SER A 203 1.69 33.39 -32.95
N SER A 204 1.55 33.38 -31.63
CA SER A 204 2.63 33.73 -30.67
C SER A 204 2.56 32.93 -29.36
N PRO A 205 3.69 32.78 -28.70
CA PRO A 205 3.71 32.14 -27.37
C PRO A 205 3.03 33.00 -26.30
N GLY A 206 2.51 32.32 -25.28
CA GLY A 206 1.91 32.95 -24.12
C GLY A 206 0.40 32.85 -24.05
N GLN A 207 -0.19 33.50 -23.06
CA GLN A 207 -1.64 33.52 -22.89
C GLN A 207 -2.30 34.52 -23.84
N HIS A 208 -3.29 34.04 -24.57
CA HIS A 208 -4.11 34.81 -25.46
C HIS A 208 -5.51 34.97 -24.90
N THR A 209 -6.06 36.18 -25.05
CA THR A 209 -7.47 36.53 -24.75
C THR A 209 -8.21 36.73 -26.05
N VAL A 210 -9.15 35.82 -26.35
CA VAL A 210 -9.98 35.90 -27.53
C VAL A 210 -11.34 36.46 -27.12
N VAL A 211 -11.70 37.62 -27.67
CA VAL A 211 -12.94 38.32 -27.34
C VAL A 211 -13.91 38.28 -28.52
N LEU A 212 -15.12 37.80 -28.28
CA LEU A 212 -16.27 37.98 -29.16
C LEU A 212 -16.95 39.30 -28.80
N GLU A 213 -17.10 40.20 -29.77
CA GLU A 213 -17.91 41.41 -29.69
C GLU A 213 -19.12 41.26 -30.61
N ALA A 214 -20.31 41.39 -30.07
CA ALA A 214 -21.55 41.44 -30.84
C ALA A 214 -22.19 42.82 -30.70
N SER A 215 -22.64 43.45 -31.82
CA SER A 215 -23.30 44.72 -31.81
C SER A 215 -24.56 44.75 -32.70
N SER A 216 -25.67 45.30 -32.19
CA SER A 216 -26.95 45.47 -32.93
C SER A 216 -27.57 46.78 -32.52
N GLY A 217 -27.47 47.80 -33.37
CA GLY A 217 -27.82 49.16 -33.02
C GLY A 217 -26.97 49.69 -31.85
N THR A 218 -27.60 50.05 -30.77
CA THR A 218 -26.92 50.49 -29.54
C THR A 218 -26.61 49.37 -28.55
N LEU A 219 -27.07 48.16 -28.85
CA LEU A 219 -26.83 46.99 -27.96
C LEU A 219 -25.46 46.39 -28.24
N MET A 220 -24.76 46.05 -27.17
CA MET A 220 -23.47 45.37 -27.21
C MET A 220 -23.51 44.13 -26.29
N ALA A 221 -22.86 43.06 -26.72
CA ALA A 221 -22.59 41.88 -25.89
C ALA A 221 -21.18 41.37 -26.16
N TYR A 222 -20.57 40.79 -25.15
CA TYR A 222 -19.21 40.27 -25.20
C TYR A 222 -19.15 38.86 -24.58
N ASP A 223 -18.24 38.05 -25.13
CA ASP A 223 -17.80 36.82 -24.49
C ASP A 223 -16.30 36.67 -24.70
N THR A 224 -15.65 35.84 -23.82
CA THR A 224 -14.20 35.74 -23.84
C THR A 224 -13.79 34.29 -23.63
N LEU A 225 -12.88 33.82 -24.46
CA LEU A 225 -12.18 32.57 -24.24
C LEU A 225 -10.67 32.80 -24.19
N TYR A 226 -9.94 31.84 -23.63
CA TYR A 226 -8.49 31.91 -23.49
C TYR A 226 -7.85 30.74 -24.18
N TYR A 227 -6.67 30.96 -24.78
CA TYR A 227 -5.76 29.89 -25.17
C TYR A 227 -4.33 30.24 -24.82
N THR A 228 -3.49 29.19 -24.66
CA THR A 228 -2.05 29.33 -24.47
C THR A 228 -1.35 28.92 -25.77
N GLY A 229 -0.65 29.85 -26.38
CA GLY A 229 0.27 29.55 -27.47
C GLY A 229 1.56 28.95 -26.95
N ASN A 230 1.95 27.77 -27.46
CA ASN A 230 3.21 27.14 -27.09
C ASN A 230 4.40 27.92 -27.68
N PRO A 231 5.55 27.96 -26.97
CA PRO A 231 6.82 28.31 -27.61
C PRO A 231 7.20 27.29 -28.70
N ILE A 232 8.09 27.71 -29.61
CA ILE A 232 8.72 26.74 -30.52
C ILE A 232 9.46 25.70 -29.72
N GLN A 233 9.19 24.41 -29.97
CA GLN A 233 9.84 23.30 -29.27
C GLN A 233 11.36 23.33 -29.54
N MET A 234 12.12 23.63 -28.50
CA MET A 234 13.57 23.54 -28.54
C MET A 234 13.99 22.07 -28.46
N VAL A 235 14.87 21.65 -29.37
CA VAL A 235 15.46 20.31 -29.38
C VAL A 235 16.91 20.42 -28.96
N ALA A 236 17.24 19.85 -27.79
CA ALA A 236 18.59 19.86 -27.24
C ALA A 236 18.86 18.59 -26.41
N PRO A 237 20.09 18.06 -26.40
CA PRO A 237 20.42 16.89 -25.59
C PRO A 237 20.21 17.19 -24.11
N VAL A 238 19.81 16.15 -23.35
CA VAL A 238 19.80 16.22 -21.88
C VAL A 238 21.23 16.53 -21.42
N PRO A 239 21.44 17.48 -20.50
CA PRO A 239 22.79 17.80 -19.99
C PRO A 239 23.48 16.56 -19.42
N ALA A 240 24.79 16.46 -19.66
CA ALA A 240 25.56 15.30 -19.22
C ALA A 240 25.49 15.11 -17.70
N GLY A 241 25.25 13.86 -17.26
CA GLY A 241 25.14 13.50 -15.84
C GLY A 241 23.75 13.71 -15.23
N TRP A 242 22.78 14.30 -15.95
CA TRP A 242 21.42 14.38 -15.45
C TRP A 242 20.69 13.05 -15.61
N LEU A 243 19.98 12.65 -14.57
CA LEU A 243 19.18 11.45 -14.51
C LEU A 243 17.70 11.77 -14.65
N ASP A 244 16.88 10.81 -15.03
CA ASP A 244 15.42 10.93 -15.02
C ASP A 244 14.94 11.34 -13.61
N GLY A 245 14.07 12.34 -13.49
CA GLY A 245 13.63 12.98 -12.25
C GLY A 245 14.32 14.30 -11.93
N ALA A 246 14.30 14.71 -10.66
CA ALA A 246 14.93 15.94 -10.19
C ALA A 246 16.44 15.76 -9.97
N ASN A 247 17.23 16.73 -10.48
CA ASN A 247 18.67 16.80 -10.32
C ASN A 247 19.03 18.10 -9.60
N TYR A 248 19.44 18.06 -8.35
CA TYR A 248 19.85 19.21 -7.57
C TYR A 248 21.27 19.64 -7.98
N LEU A 249 21.36 20.64 -8.86
CA LEU A 249 22.65 21.12 -9.41
C LEU A 249 23.40 21.97 -8.39
N ASN A 250 22.66 22.71 -7.59
CA ASN A 250 23.07 23.46 -6.41
C ASN A 250 21.83 23.86 -5.62
N ASP A 251 22.00 24.60 -4.53
CA ASP A 251 20.89 24.99 -3.64
C ASP A 251 19.85 25.91 -4.30
N SER A 252 20.16 26.54 -5.44
CA SER A 252 19.27 27.49 -6.13
C SER A 252 18.85 27.05 -7.53
N THR A 253 19.23 25.85 -7.96
CA THR A 253 18.99 25.39 -9.34
C THR A 253 18.73 23.90 -9.36
N VAL A 254 17.61 23.50 -9.97
CA VAL A 254 17.24 22.10 -10.17
C VAL A 254 17.05 21.81 -11.66
N GLY A 255 17.66 20.74 -12.15
CA GLY A 255 17.39 20.16 -13.45
C GLY A 255 16.26 19.13 -13.35
N LEU A 256 15.22 19.26 -14.14
CA LEU A 256 14.12 18.31 -14.23
C LEU A 256 14.21 17.54 -15.54
N VAL A 257 14.09 16.22 -15.47
CA VAL A 257 14.11 15.34 -16.65
C VAL A 257 12.94 14.37 -16.58
N LEU A 258 12.08 14.40 -17.58
CA LEU A 258 10.97 13.48 -17.73
C LEU A 258 11.18 12.57 -18.95
N ARG A 259 11.23 11.26 -18.76
CA ARG A 259 11.14 10.30 -19.86
C ARG A 259 9.69 10.22 -20.32
N ALA A 260 9.40 10.66 -21.53
CA ALA A 260 8.04 10.64 -22.08
C ALA A 260 8.07 10.50 -23.62
N PRO A 261 8.52 9.34 -24.16
CA PRO A 261 8.51 9.11 -25.60
C PRO A 261 7.09 9.21 -26.16
N PHE A 262 6.99 9.59 -27.44
CA PHE A 262 5.71 9.76 -28.17
C PHE A 262 4.86 10.94 -27.69
N LYS A 263 5.36 11.79 -26.79
CA LYS A 263 4.72 13.05 -26.38
C LYS A 263 5.27 14.21 -27.19
N GLU A 264 4.43 15.24 -27.37
CA GLU A 264 4.78 16.38 -28.23
C GLU A 264 5.47 17.47 -27.42
N PHE A 265 4.92 17.86 -26.29
CA PHE A 265 5.46 18.89 -25.40
C PHE A 265 5.13 18.65 -23.92
N VAL A 266 5.88 19.32 -23.06
CA VAL A 266 5.69 19.25 -21.61
C VAL A 266 5.91 20.62 -20.98
N TYR A 267 4.99 21.06 -20.10
CA TYR A 267 5.19 22.16 -19.16
C TYR A 267 5.47 21.64 -17.76
N VAL A 268 6.31 22.38 -17.04
CA VAL A 268 6.45 22.22 -15.59
C VAL A 268 5.54 23.24 -14.91
N LEU A 269 4.55 22.75 -14.15
CA LEU A 269 3.65 23.58 -13.33
C LEU A 269 4.04 23.41 -11.86
N GLY A 270 4.08 24.49 -11.10
CA GLY A 270 4.46 24.41 -9.70
C GLY A 270 4.27 25.72 -8.93
N ASP A 271 4.68 25.74 -7.68
CA ASP A 271 4.62 26.93 -6.81
C ASP A 271 5.42 28.11 -7.39
N PHE A 272 6.41 27.87 -8.23
CA PHE A 272 7.26 28.88 -8.87
C PHE A 272 6.56 29.61 -10.04
N ASN A 273 5.43 29.11 -10.52
CA ASN A 273 4.63 29.74 -11.60
C ASN A 273 3.12 29.69 -11.32
N ASP A 274 2.74 29.53 -10.06
CA ASP A 274 1.35 29.46 -9.59
C ASP A 274 0.51 28.38 -10.31
N PHE A 275 1.17 27.27 -10.70
CA PHE A 275 0.59 26.16 -11.46
C PHE A 275 -0.02 26.57 -12.82
N LEU A 276 0.46 27.68 -13.38
CA LEU A 276 0.05 28.16 -14.70
C LEU A 276 1.15 27.86 -15.74
N PRO A 277 0.78 27.52 -16.99
CA PRO A 277 1.77 27.33 -18.05
C PRO A 277 2.46 28.65 -18.39
N ALA A 278 3.79 28.64 -18.37
CA ALA A 278 4.62 29.79 -18.72
C ALA A 278 5.70 29.36 -19.72
N SER A 279 6.03 30.21 -20.68
CA SER A 279 7.05 29.91 -21.70
C SER A 279 8.43 29.58 -21.11
N SER A 280 8.77 30.16 -19.94
CA SER A 280 9.99 29.86 -19.21
C SER A 280 10.01 28.46 -18.58
N HIS A 281 8.86 27.79 -18.49
CA HIS A 281 8.68 26.46 -17.90
C HIS A 281 8.23 25.42 -18.95
N PHE A 282 8.44 25.74 -20.22
CA PHE A 282 8.25 24.82 -21.34
C PHE A 282 9.55 24.01 -21.54
N MET A 283 9.47 22.69 -21.48
CA MET A 283 10.63 21.82 -21.45
C MET A 283 11.26 21.67 -22.84
N ASN A 284 12.60 21.57 -22.89
CA ASN A 284 13.33 21.15 -24.08
C ASN A 284 13.10 19.67 -24.35
N LYS A 285 13.03 19.27 -25.61
CA LYS A 285 12.91 17.86 -26.03
C LYS A 285 14.27 17.31 -26.43
N SER A 286 14.62 16.09 -26.04
CA SER A 286 15.85 15.44 -26.47
C SER A 286 15.81 15.08 -27.97
N PRO A 287 16.97 15.04 -28.69
CA PRO A 287 17.00 14.75 -30.14
C PRO A 287 16.45 13.37 -30.51
N ASP A 288 16.51 12.39 -29.58
CA ASP A 288 15.95 11.06 -29.75
C ASP A 288 14.44 11.00 -29.44
N GLY A 289 13.86 12.13 -28.97
CA GLY A 289 12.46 12.24 -28.61
C GLY A 289 12.05 11.44 -27.37
N GLN A 290 13.00 10.91 -26.61
CA GLN A 290 12.72 10.05 -25.44
C GLN A 290 12.46 10.84 -24.16
N ARG A 291 13.06 12.04 -24.04
CA ARG A 291 13.07 12.83 -22.81
C ARG A 291 12.70 14.28 -23.05
N PHE A 292 12.14 14.89 -22.01
CA PHE A 292 11.99 16.31 -21.87
C PHE A 292 12.80 16.79 -20.67
N TRP A 293 13.41 17.99 -20.74
CA TRP A 293 14.22 18.51 -19.66
C TRP A 293 14.15 20.02 -19.53
N LEU A 294 14.31 20.51 -18.31
CA LEU A 294 14.31 21.94 -18.01
C LEU A 294 15.17 22.23 -16.78
N GLN A 295 15.82 23.37 -16.75
CA GLN A 295 16.46 23.93 -15.57
C GLN A 295 15.53 24.95 -14.93
N VAL A 296 15.23 24.78 -13.63
CA VAL A 296 14.34 25.65 -12.86
C VAL A 296 15.16 26.35 -11.77
N ALA A 297 14.95 27.68 -11.66
CA ALA A 297 15.50 28.45 -10.55
C ALA A 297 14.61 28.30 -9.31
N VAL A 298 15.21 28.09 -8.15
CA VAL A 298 14.53 27.85 -6.86
C VAL A 298 15.25 28.61 -5.75
N SER A 299 14.62 28.76 -4.57
CA SER A 299 15.26 29.36 -3.39
C SER A 299 15.70 28.26 -2.42
N PRO A 300 16.94 28.32 -1.89
CA PRO A 300 17.43 27.35 -0.91
C PRO A 300 16.55 27.31 0.35
N GLY A 301 16.33 26.09 0.86
CA GLY A 301 15.56 25.87 2.08
C GLY A 301 14.03 26.03 1.95
N GLN A 302 13.54 26.33 0.74
CA GLN A 302 12.10 26.38 0.42
C GLN A 302 11.69 25.12 -0.35
N SER A 303 10.55 24.50 0.02
CA SER A 303 9.97 23.39 -0.73
C SER A 303 9.04 23.90 -1.83
N TYR A 304 8.98 23.20 -2.93
CA TYR A 304 8.14 23.54 -4.08
C TYR A 304 7.36 22.33 -4.55
N ALA A 305 6.04 22.41 -4.55
CA ALA A 305 5.17 21.44 -5.20
C ALA A 305 5.20 21.66 -6.72
N TYR A 306 5.27 20.57 -7.51
CA TYR A 306 5.25 20.65 -8.95
C TYR A 306 4.64 19.43 -9.63
N GLN A 307 4.25 19.62 -10.90
CA GLN A 307 3.71 18.58 -11.78
C GLN A 307 4.24 18.79 -13.20
N TYR A 308 4.19 17.74 -14.00
CA TYR A 308 4.30 17.84 -15.46
C TYR A 308 2.91 17.91 -16.09
N TRP A 309 2.73 18.84 -17.01
CA TRP A 309 1.54 18.93 -17.85
C TRP A 309 1.91 18.59 -19.28
N ILE A 310 1.48 17.42 -19.73
CA ILE A 310 1.92 16.75 -20.95
C ILE A 310 0.83 16.92 -22.00
N ASP A 311 1.19 17.37 -23.20
CA ASP A 311 0.32 17.54 -24.38
C ASP A 311 -0.97 18.34 -24.08
N GLY A 312 -0.95 19.18 -23.03
CA GLY A 312 -2.10 20.00 -22.64
C GLY A 312 -3.24 19.25 -21.96
N VAL A 313 -3.13 17.94 -21.74
CA VAL A 313 -4.24 17.11 -21.23
C VAL A 313 -3.84 16.27 -20.02
N ILE A 314 -2.61 15.77 -19.92
CA ILE A 314 -2.18 14.85 -18.87
C ILE A 314 -1.41 15.62 -17.81
N LYS A 315 -1.90 15.63 -16.56
CA LYS A 315 -1.15 16.14 -15.40
C LYS A 315 -0.66 14.97 -14.55
N VAL A 316 0.64 14.92 -14.30
CA VAL A 316 1.25 13.89 -13.44
C VAL A 316 2.34 14.49 -12.56
N ALA A 317 2.52 13.92 -11.37
CA ALA A 317 3.72 14.16 -10.58
C ALA A 317 4.94 13.49 -11.25
N ASP A 318 6.13 13.88 -10.83
CA ASP A 318 7.37 13.25 -11.31
C ASP A 318 7.43 11.77 -10.91
N PRO A 319 7.60 10.83 -11.86
CA PRO A 319 7.73 9.40 -11.55
C PRO A 319 8.91 9.05 -10.64
N PHE A 320 9.93 9.92 -10.61
CA PHE A 320 11.13 9.78 -9.78
C PHE A 320 11.12 10.76 -8.59
N ALA A 321 9.94 11.22 -8.17
CA ALA A 321 9.83 12.08 -6.99
C ALA A 321 10.31 11.34 -5.73
N GLU A 322 11.13 12.00 -4.92
CA GLU A 322 11.53 11.53 -3.60
C GLU A 322 10.38 11.68 -2.58
N LEU A 323 9.48 12.60 -2.84
CA LEU A 323 8.29 12.91 -2.05
C LEU A 323 7.16 13.37 -2.96
N ILE A 324 5.94 13.05 -2.57
CA ILE A 324 4.73 13.50 -3.27
C ILE A 324 3.75 14.15 -2.30
N LEU A 325 2.80 14.90 -2.84
CA LEU A 325 1.62 15.40 -2.13
C LEU A 325 0.38 14.77 -2.74
N ASP A 326 -0.45 14.18 -1.89
CA ASP A 326 -1.71 13.55 -2.27
C ASP A 326 -2.91 14.38 -1.78
N PRO A 327 -3.72 14.94 -2.68
CA PRO A 327 -4.88 15.75 -2.29
C PRO A 327 -5.94 14.97 -1.51
N ASN A 328 -5.95 13.64 -1.62
CA ASN A 328 -6.98 12.79 -1.04
C ASN A 328 -6.57 12.20 0.32
N SER A 329 -5.30 11.86 0.50
CA SER A 329 -4.83 11.07 1.64
C SER A 329 -3.98 11.87 2.63
N ASP A 330 -3.27 12.94 2.23
CA ASP A 330 -2.39 13.70 3.11
C ASP A 330 -3.11 14.31 4.31
N GLY A 331 -4.39 14.69 4.16
CA GLY A 331 -5.21 15.18 5.26
C GLY A 331 -5.45 14.19 6.40
N GLY A 332 -5.21 12.90 6.16
CA GLY A 332 -5.29 11.82 7.16
C GLY A 332 -3.97 11.59 7.93
N ILE A 333 -2.87 12.25 7.57
CA ILE A 333 -1.58 12.09 8.24
C ILE A 333 -1.62 12.82 9.58
N PRO A 334 -1.34 12.13 10.73
CA PRO A 334 -1.32 12.79 12.01
C PRO A 334 -0.26 13.90 12.07
N LEU A 335 -0.58 15.06 12.61
CA LEU A 335 0.33 16.21 12.69
C LEU A 335 1.66 15.89 13.39
N GLY A 336 1.66 14.96 14.35
CA GLY A 336 2.86 14.49 15.04
C GLY A 336 3.78 13.60 14.20
N THR A 337 3.28 13.00 13.14
CA THR A 337 4.05 12.09 12.27
C THR A 337 5.02 12.87 11.38
N TRP A 338 4.57 13.94 10.78
CA TRP A 338 5.40 14.84 9.99
C TRP A 338 5.03 16.32 10.24
N PRO A 339 5.57 16.94 11.29
CA PRO A 339 5.44 18.37 11.48
C PRO A 339 6.12 19.13 10.34
N GLY A 340 5.38 20.00 9.67
CA GLY A 340 5.92 20.82 8.57
C GLY A 340 5.88 20.15 7.20
N LEU A 341 5.07 19.10 6.99
CA LEU A 341 4.75 18.62 5.66
C LEU A 341 4.18 19.78 4.83
N HIS A 342 4.71 19.95 3.61
CA HIS A 342 4.23 20.98 2.69
C HIS A 342 2.74 20.76 2.37
N SER A 343 1.97 21.85 2.39
CA SER A 343 0.52 21.75 2.12
C SER A 343 0.27 21.53 0.64
N TYR A 344 -0.70 20.67 0.33
CA TYR A 344 -1.15 20.51 -1.06
C TYR A 344 -1.68 21.85 -1.61
N PRO A 345 -1.36 22.26 -2.87
CA PRO A 345 -1.75 23.53 -3.48
C PRO A 345 -3.22 23.53 -3.90
N ASN A 346 -4.12 23.46 -2.94
CA ASN A 346 -5.57 23.43 -3.16
C ASN A 346 -6.06 24.62 -3.98
N GLY A 347 -6.94 24.37 -4.95
CA GLY A 347 -7.53 25.39 -5.82
C GLY A 347 -6.61 25.83 -6.98
N LYS A 348 -5.34 25.43 -7.00
CA LYS A 348 -4.38 25.75 -8.07
C LYS A 348 -4.20 24.62 -9.08
N THR A 349 -4.26 23.38 -8.59
CA THR A 349 -4.12 22.19 -9.42
C THR A 349 -4.94 21.02 -8.90
N THR A 350 -4.89 19.88 -9.61
CA THR A 350 -5.52 18.61 -9.26
C THR A 350 -4.53 17.47 -9.46
N GLY A 351 -4.77 16.32 -8.82
CA GLY A 351 -3.89 15.14 -8.88
C GLY A 351 -2.64 15.27 -7.99
N PHE A 352 -1.76 14.30 -8.06
CA PHE A 352 -0.54 14.27 -7.23
C PHE A 352 0.47 15.34 -7.65
N CYS A 353 1.18 15.92 -6.68
CA CYS A 353 2.31 16.81 -6.94
C CYS A 353 3.60 16.17 -6.40
N ALA A 354 4.68 16.28 -7.15
CA ALA A 354 6.01 16.01 -6.63
C ALA A 354 6.51 17.19 -5.78
N LEU A 355 7.41 16.94 -4.83
CA LEU A 355 7.95 17.97 -3.95
C LEU A 355 9.47 18.11 -4.12
N LEU A 356 9.94 19.29 -4.51
CA LEU A 356 11.36 19.66 -4.49
C LEU A 356 11.74 20.23 -3.12
N ARG A 357 12.95 19.89 -2.66
CA ARG A 357 13.54 20.43 -1.43
C ARG A 357 14.98 20.92 -1.67
N PRO A 358 15.19 22.00 -2.43
CA PRO A 358 16.53 22.53 -2.72
C PRO A 358 17.19 23.06 -1.44
N GLY A 359 18.49 22.77 -1.29
CA GLY A 359 19.24 23.16 -0.11
C GLY A 359 18.80 22.42 1.16
N LYS A 360 18.20 21.21 1.03
CA LYS A 360 17.92 20.34 2.19
C LYS A 360 19.21 20.04 2.94
N THR A 361 19.15 20.10 4.27
CA THR A 361 20.28 19.68 5.10
C THR A 361 20.47 18.18 4.97
N GLU A 362 21.66 17.75 4.60
CA GLU A 362 22.00 16.33 4.54
C GLU A 362 21.96 15.70 5.93
N TYR A 363 21.41 14.47 6.01
CA TYR A 363 21.35 13.73 7.27
C TYR A 363 22.77 13.35 7.72
N SER A 364 23.11 13.67 8.97
CA SER A 364 24.41 13.34 9.57
C SER A 364 24.39 11.92 10.14
N TRP A 365 24.85 10.96 9.36
CA TRP A 365 24.94 9.54 9.77
C TRP A 365 25.94 9.35 10.92
N LYS A 366 25.50 8.71 11.99
CA LYS A 366 26.32 8.41 13.19
C LYS A 366 27.03 7.06 13.03
N ASN A 367 26.45 6.12 12.28
CA ASN A 367 26.92 4.77 12.07
C ASN A 367 27.24 4.49 10.59
N SER A 368 27.99 5.40 9.94
CA SER A 368 28.28 5.32 8.50
C SER A 368 29.10 4.09 8.07
N ASN A 369 29.77 3.43 9.01
CA ASN A 369 30.64 2.27 8.75
C ASN A 369 29.99 0.95 9.16
N PHE A 370 28.68 0.90 9.29
CA PHE A 370 27.99 -0.35 9.61
C PHE A 370 28.21 -1.37 8.49
N ILE A 371 28.49 -2.60 8.88
CA ILE A 371 28.61 -3.75 7.97
C ILE A 371 27.48 -4.71 8.37
N PRO A 372 26.58 -5.05 7.47
CA PRO A 372 25.50 -5.99 7.76
C PRO A 372 26.03 -7.39 8.09
N PRO A 373 25.29 -8.19 8.85
CA PRO A 373 25.63 -9.59 9.13
C PRO A 373 25.80 -10.41 7.85
N GLY A 374 26.62 -11.45 7.90
CA GLY A 374 26.77 -12.38 6.77
C GLY A 374 25.43 -13.06 6.40
N LYS A 375 25.23 -13.41 5.13
CA LYS A 375 23.97 -14.01 4.63
C LYS A 375 23.48 -15.19 5.46
N ALA A 376 24.39 -16.10 5.83
CA ALA A 376 24.04 -17.31 6.59
C ALA A 376 23.68 -17.03 8.07
N ASP A 377 24.03 -15.85 8.58
CA ASP A 377 23.82 -15.45 9.97
C ASP A 377 22.56 -14.61 10.15
N LEU A 378 21.84 -14.26 9.07
CA LEU A 378 20.66 -13.43 9.14
C LEU A 378 19.54 -14.09 9.98
N ILE A 379 19.04 -13.29 10.90
CA ILE A 379 17.82 -13.54 11.68
C ILE A 379 16.92 -12.33 11.43
N ILE A 380 16.02 -12.48 10.49
CA ILE A 380 15.20 -11.42 9.95
C ILE A 380 13.89 -11.33 10.74
N TYR A 381 13.51 -10.13 11.11
CA TYR A 381 12.21 -9.81 11.67
C TYR A 381 11.40 -9.06 10.62
N GLU A 382 10.44 -9.72 10.01
CA GLU A 382 9.51 -9.12 9.05
C GLU A 382 8.42 -8.37 9.81
N LEU A 383 8.18 -7.11 9.45
CA LEU A 383 7.16 -6.29 10.09
C LEU A 383 6.45 -5.32 9.15
N LEU A 384 5.19 -5.07 9.45
CA LEU A 384 4.37 -4.00 8.88
C LEU A 384 4.21 -2.89 9.92
N VAL A 385 4.73 -1.69 9.65
CA VAL A 385 4.69 -0.55 10.59
C VAL A 385 3.26 -0.26 11.06
N ARG A 386 2.28 -0.31 10.14
CA ARG A 386 0.85 -0.10 10.40
C ARG A 386 0.29 -1.00 11.52
N ASP A 387 0.67 -2.29 11.53
CA ASP A 387 0.11 -3.32 12.41
C ASP A 387 1.05 -3.71 13.55
N PHE A 388 2.25 -3.09 13.61
CA PHE A 388 3.22 -3.35 14.66
C PHE A 388 3.17 -2.31 15.78
N ILE A 389 3.00 -1.02 15.43
CA ILE A 389 3.06 0.07 16.40
C ILE A 389 1.85 1.01 16.27
N ALA A 390 1.17 1.30 17.39
CA ALA A 390 -0.07 2.08 17.39
C ALA A 390 0.09 3.50 16.84
N ALA A 391 1.24 4.13 17.04
CA ALA A 391 1.55 5.45 16.50
C ALA A 391 1.88 5.43 15.00
N ARG A 392 2.07 4.25 14.39
CA ARG A 392 2.30 4.01 12.97
C ARG A 392 3.35 4.93 12.35
N ASN A 393 4.45 5.17 13.07
CA ASN A 393 5.52 6.04 12.59
C ASN A 393 6.91 5.56 12.99
N TYR A 394 7.94 6.05 12.30
CA TYR A 394 9.33 5.65 12.51
C TYR A 394 9.86 6.03 13.89
N GLN A 395 9.38 7.10 14.53
CA GLN A 395 9.83 7.43 15.89
C GLN A 395 9.43 6.34 16.89
N ALA A 396 8.17 5.91 16.84
CA ALA A 396 7.70 4.86 17.72
C ALA A 396 8.38 3.51 17.41
N LEU A 397 8.75 3.27 16.16
CA LEU A 397 9.52 2.10 15.78
C LEU A 397 10.95 2.16 16.35
N ILE A 398 11.61 3.32 16.32
CA ILE A 398 12.91 3.55 16.98
C ILE A 398 12.83 3.21 18.47
N ASP A 399 11.76 3.65 19.14
CA ASP A 399 11.56 3.43 20.57
C ASP A 399 11.40 1.93 20.94
N THR A 400 10.98 1.09 19.98
CA THR A 400 10.82 -0.37 20.17
C THR A 400 12.06 -1.18 19.82
N LEU A 401 13.11 -0.60 19.23
CA LEU A 401 14.31 -1.32 18.80
C LEU A 401 15.01 -2.06 19.96
N GLY A 402 14.89 -1.58 21.19
CA GLY A 402 15.41 -2.26 22.36
C GLY A 402 14.75 -3.64 22.62
N TYR A 403 13.48 -3.79 22.31
CA TYR A 403 12.77 -5.06 22.37
C TYR A 403 13.31 -6.05 21.32
N LEU A 404 13.44 -5.61 20.08
CA LEU A 404 13.94 -6.42 18.96
C LEU A 404 15.42 -6.82 19.16
N GLN A 405 16.24 -5.89 19.70
CA GLN A 405 17.63 -6.19 20.05
C GLN A 405 17.74 -7.30 21.12
N ARG A 406 16.89 -7.24 22.17
CA ARG A 406 16.84 -8.28 23.22
C ARG A 406 16.30 -9.62 22.69
N LEU A 407 15.39 -9.59 21.73
CA LEU A 407 14.96 -10.82 21.03
C LEU A 407 16.14 -11.49 20.31
N GLY A 408 17.12 -10.71 19.86
CA GLY A 408 18.34 -11.24 19.25
C GLY A 408 18.31 -11.26 17.73
N ILE A 409 17.36 -10.60 17.09
CA ILE A 409 17.35 -10.43 15.63
C ILE A 409 18.52 -9.53 15.19
N ASN A 410 18.93 -9.63 13.94
CA ASN A 410 20.00 -8.82 13.36
C ASN A 410 19.67 -8.22 11.99
N ALA A 411 18.44 -8.40 11.55
CA ALA A 411 17.88 -7.68 10.40
C ALA A 411 16.37 -7.43 10.61
N ILE A 412 15.89 -6.29 10.13
CA ILE A 412 14.47 -5.97 10.01
C ILE A 412 14.13 -5.91 8.53
N GLU A 413 13.13 -6.65 8.11
CA GLU A 413 12.52 -6.54 6.78
C GLU A 413 11.23 -5.74 6.93
N LEU A 414 11.23 -4.51 6.38
CA LEU A 414 10.04 -3.66 6.35
C LEU A 414 9.19 -4.03 5.15
N MET A 415 7.93 -4.39 5.36
CA MET A 415 6.95 -4.46 4.29
C MET A 415 6.91 -3.13 3.53
N PRO A 416 6.43 -3.08 2.27
CA PRO A 416 6.62 -1.93 1.41
C PRO A 416 6.26 -0.61 2.07
N ASN A 417 7.22 0.30 2.13
CA ASN A 417 7.11 1.61 2.77
C ASN A 417 7.43 2.77 1.81
N ASN A 418 7.46 2.48 0.49
CA ASN A 418 7.33 3.49 -0.54
C ASN A 418 5.86 3.88 -0.72
N GLU A 419 5.59 5.05 -1.32
CA GLU A 419 4.22 5.53 -1.53
C GLU A 419 3.35 4.51 -2.27
N PHE A 420 2.22 4.18 -1.66
CA PHE A 420 1.20 3.28 -2.14
C PHE A 420 -0.18 3.97 -2.13
N GLU A 421 -1.18 3.36 -2.76
CA GLU A 421 -2.52 3.94 -2.80
C GLU A 421 -3.17 3.97 -1.42
N ASN A 422 -3.61 5.14 -0.98
CA ASN A 422 -4.17 5.46 0.34
C ASN A 422 -3.15 5.36 1.49
N ASN A 423 -3.57 5.70 2.73
CA ASN A 423 -2.69 5.69 3.90
C ASN A 423 -2.64 4.34 4.63
N GLU A 424 -3.53 3.41 4.32
CA GLU A 424 -3.65 2.13 5.02
C GLU A 424 -3.61 0.95 4.06
N SER A 425 -2.44 0.37 3.87
CA SER A 425 -2.20 -0.77 2.98
C SER A 425 -1.14 -1.70 3.57
N TRP A 426 -0.97 -2.87 2.97
CA TRP A 426 0.24 -3.68 3.10
C TRP A 426 1.41 -3.11 2.28
N GLY A 427 1.12 -2.18 1.33
CA GLY A 427 2.09 -1.55 0.46
C GLY A 427 2.30 -2.22 -0.91
N TYR A 428 1.65 -3.37 -1.18
CA TYR A 428 1.75 -4.07 -2.47
C TYR A 428 0.87 -3.46 -3.58
N ASN A 429 0.39 -2.25 -3.38
CA ASN A 429 -0.27 -1.41 -4.38
C ASN A 429 0.52 -0.10 -4.61
N PRO A 430 1.79 -0.20 -5.07
CA PRO A 430 2.68 0.95 -5.18
C PRO A 430 2.22 1.94 -6.25
N SER A 431 2.40 3.22 -5.95
CA SER A 431 2.14 4.34 -6.87
C SER A 431 3.44 5.08 -7.22
N PHE A 432 4.30 5.39 -6.24
CA PHE A 432 5.56 6.07 -6.44
C PHE A 432 6.71 5.32 -5.76
N HIS A 433 7.41 4.50 -6.52
CA HIS A 433 8.41 3.56 -6.00
C HIS A 433 9.65 4.23 -5.38
N MET A 434 9.98 5.46 -5.80
CA MET A 434 11.13 6.19 -5.26
C MET A 434 10.77 7.01 -4.01
N ALA A 435 9.52 7.45 -3.89
CA ALA A 435 9.04 8.24 -2.76
C ALA A 435 8.80 7.38 -1.53
N LEU A 436 9.27 7.86 -0.37
CA LEU A 436 8.93 7.29 0.93
C LEU A 436 7.48 7.63 1.30
N ASP A 437 6.75 6.67 1.85
CA ASP A 437 5.38 6.88 2.31
C ASP A 437 5.33 7.84 3.51
N LYS A 438 4.61 8.94 3.35
CA LYS A 438 4.51 10.03 4.33
C LYS A 438 3.74 9.64 5.58
N PHE A 439 2.87 8.66 5.50
CA PHE A 439 2.05 8.22 6.62
C PHE A 439 2.89 7.63 7.76
N TYR A 440 4.10 7.14 7.46
CA TYR A 440 5.05 6.61 8.44
C TYR A 440 6.06 7.66 8.93
N GLY A 441 6.20 8.79 8.25
CA GLY A 441 7.08 9.89 8.66
C GLY A 441 7.96 10.47 7.56
N SER A 442 8.82 11.42 7.94
CA SER A 442 9.71 12.10 7.00
C SER A 442 10.91 11.24 6.60
N PRO A 443 11.57 11.54 5.45
CA PRO A 443 12.82 10.91 5.04
C PRO A 443 13.92 11.00 6.10
N GLU A 444 14.03 12.13 6.80
CA GLU A 444 15.00 12.32 7.87
C GLU A 444 14.73 11.37 9.04
N LYS A 445 13.46 11.15 9.37
CA LYS A 445 13.07 10.22 10.44
C LYS A 445 13.29 8.76 10.01
N PHE A 446 13.11 8.43 8.75
CA PHE A 446 13.45 7.11 8.24
C PHE A 446 14.97 6.88 8.26
N LYS A 447 15.79 7.87 7.88
CA LYS A 447 17.25 7.79 8.02
C LYS A 447 17.69 7.62 9.48
N GLU A 448 17.02 8.31 10.42
CA GLU A 448 17.27 8.15 11.85
C GLU A 448 16.90 6.74 12.33
N PHE A 449 15.83 6.15 11.79
CA PHE A 449 15.47 4.76 12.07
C PHE A 449 16.55 3.80 11.59
N VAL A 450 17.02 3.93 10.34
CA VAL A 450 18.11 3.08 9.79
C VAL A 450 19.39 3.23 10.61
N ASP A 451 19.81 4.47 10.91
CA ASP A 451 20.99 4.75 11.72
C ASP A 451 20.89 4.18 13.15
N SER A 452 19.68 4.22 13.73
CA SER A 452 19.38 3.62 15.04
C SER A 452 19.43 2.08 15.00
N CYS A 453 18.98 1.45 13.91
CA CYS A 453 19.14 0.01 13.69
C CYS A 453 20.62 -0.37 13.60
N HIS A 454 21.41 0.36 12.80
CA HIS A 454 22.85 0.16 12.65
C HIS A 454 23.58 0.27 13.99
N SER A 455 23.22 1.24 14.84
CA SER A 455 23.80 1.38 16.19
C SER A 455 23.59 0.16 17.10
N LYS A 456 22.60 -0.67 16.77
CA LYS A 456 22.25 -1.91 17.51
C LYS A 456 22.70 -3.18 16.80
N GLY A 457 23.43 -3.06 15.69
CA GLY A 457 23.87 -4.21 14.89
C GLY A 457 22.74 -4.87 14.09
N ILE A 458 21.72 -4.12 13.74
CA ILE A 458 20.53 -4.57 13.00
C ILE A 458 20.55 -3.96 11.60
N ALA A 459 20.57 -4.81 10.58
CA ALA A 459 20.42 -4.42 9.17
C ALA A 459 18.96 -4.04 8.86
N VAL A 460 18.76 -3.17 7.87
CA VAL A 460 17.43 -2.77 7.39
C VAL A 460 17.27 -3.22 5.94
N LEU A 461 16.24 -4.03 5.69
CA LEU A 461 15.85 -4.54 4.38
C LEU A 461 14.52 -3.88 3.99
N ALA A 462 14.42 -3.36 2.77
CA ALA A 462 13.17 -2.83 2.23
C ALA A 462 12.50 -3.86 1.32
N ASP A 463 11.22 -4.13 1.54
CA ASP A 463 10.42 -4.91 0.62
C ASP A 463 9.92 -4.00 -0.51
N MET A 464 10.17 -4.38 -1.76
CA MET A 464 9.89 -3.55 -2.92
C MET A 464 9.19 -4.33 -4.04
N VAL A 465 8.18 -3.68 -4.61
CA VAL A 465 7.31 -4.26 -5.64
C VAL A 465 7.69 -3.73 -7.01
N PHE A 466 8.34 -4.54 -7.84
CA PHE A 466 8.69 -4.19 -9.23
C PHE A 466 8.02 -5.10 -10.27
N ASN A 467 7.12 -5.97 -9.84
CA ASN A 467 6.32 -6.77 -10.76
C ASN A 467 5.19 -5.92 -11.39
N HIS A 468 4.64 -4.97 -10.63
CA HIS A 468 3.49 -4.18 -11.06
C HIS A 468 3.47 -2.79 -10.39
N ALA A 469 2.59 -1.90 -10.92
CA ALA A 469 2.18 -0.66 -10.28
C ALA A 469 0.66 -0.53 -10.34
N PHE A 470 0.11 0.38 -9.52
CA PHE A 470 -1.34 0.62 -9.49
C PHE A 470 -1.73 1.93 -10.20
N GLY A 471 -3.03 2.23 -10.24
CA GLY A 471 -3.61 3.26 -11.09
C GLY A 471 -3.16 4.68 -10.78
N GLN A 472 -2.72 4.97 -9.55
CA GLN A 472 -2.19 6.28 -9.16
C GLN A 472 -0.75 6.51 -9.64
N SER A 473 -0.08 5.50 -10.19
CA SER A 473 1.27 5.67 -10.75
C SER A 473 1.29 6.64 -11.93
N PRO A 474 2.19 7.65 -11.92
CA PRO A 474 2.35 8.57 -13.05
C PRO A 474 2.78 7.86 -14.34
N LEU A 475 3.53 6.76 -14.22
CA LEU A 475 3.95 5.95 -15.37
C LEU A 475 2.74 5.30 -16.07
N VAL A 476 1.72 4.89 -15.30
CA VAL A 476 0.45 4.38 -15.83
C VAL A 476 -0.35 5.50 -16.48
N ALA A 477 -0.52 6.62 -15.76
CA ALA A 477 -1.34 7.75 -16.21
C ALA A 477 -0.84 8.37 -17.52
N MET A 478 0.48 8.42 -17.74
CA MET A 478 1.07 8.97 -18.96
C MET A 478 0.71 8.18 -20.22
N TYR A 479 0.43 6.90 -20.12
CA TYR A 479 0.14 6.00 -21.25
C TYR A 479 -1.08 5.14 -20.95
N TRP A 480 -2.23 5.81 -20.78
CA TRP A 480 -3.48 5.16 -20.47
C TRP A 480 -4.36 4.97 -21.71
N ASP A 481 -4.84 3.76 -21.95
CA ASP A 481 -5.85 3.42 -22.94
C ASP A 481 -7.23 3.37 -22.26
N ALA A 482 -7.91 4.51 -22.24
CA ALA A 482 -9.21 4.65 -21.59
C ALA A 482 -10.30 3.75 -22.20
N ALA A 483 -10.21 3.45 -23.50
CA ALA A 483 -11.18 2.60 -24.18
C ALA A 483 -11.13 1.15 -23.70
N ASN A 484 -9.96 0.68 -23.31
CA ASN A 484 -9.73 -0.68 -22.86
C ASN A 484 -9.43 -0.77 -21.35
N ASN A 485 -9.42 0.35 -20.62
CA ASN A 485 -9.13 0.42 -19.18
C ASN A 485 -7.81 -0.28 -18.79
N ARG A 486 -6.71 0.05 -19.46
CA ARG A 486 -5.39 -0.57 -19.30
C ARG A 486 -4.28 0.35 -19.81
N PRO A 487 -2.99 0.03 -19.53
CA PRO A 487 -1.88 0.72 -20.18
C PRO A 487 -1.96 0.61 -21.71
N ALA A 488 -1.61 1.68 -22.41
CA ALA A 488 -1.57 1.70 -23.87
C ALA A 488 -0.46 0.78 -24.41
N ALA A 489 -0.67 0.24 -25.59
CA ALA A 489 0.28 -0.69 -26.23
C ALA A 489 1.68 -0.09 -26.49
N ASN A 490 1.79 1.24 -26.54
CA ASN A 490 3.05 1.97 -26.68
C ASN A 490 3.63 2.44 -25.35
N SER A 491 3.12 1.97 -24.21
CA SER A 491 3.72 2.27 -22.90
C SER A 491 5.17 1.79 -22.87
N PRO A 492 6.12 2.64 -22.46
CA PRO A 492 7.52 2.21 -22.36
C PRO A 492 7.80 1.34 -21.13
N TRP A 493 6.87 1.25 -20.18
CA TRP A 493 7.07 0.52 -18.91
C TRP A 493 6.18 -0.70 -18.73
N PHE A 494 4.95 -0.69 -19.24
CA PHE A 494 3.95 -1.71 -18.93
C PHE A 494 3.57 -2.57 -20.11
N ASN A 495 3.23 -3.81 -19.83
CA ASN A 495 2.49 -4.66 -20.73
C ASN A 495 1.02 -4.19 -20.80
N ALA A 496 0.46 -4.08 -22.01
CA ALA A 496 -0.96 -3.76 -22.17
C ALA A 496 -1.89 -4.83 -21.60
N VAL A 497 -1.42 -6.09 -21.57
CA VAL A 497 -2.09 -7.23 -20.97
C VAL A 497 -1.05 -7.99 -20.16
N CYS A 498 -1.36 -8.26 -18.90
CA CYS A 498 -0.49 -9.05 -18.03
C CYS A 498 -0.23 -10.44 -18.61
N PRO A 499 1.03 -10.89 -18.73
CA PRO A 499 1.37 -12.19 -19.29
C PRO A 499 1.35 -13.34 -18.28
N HIS A 500 0.98 -13.11 -17.00
CA HIS A 500 1.13 -14.05 -15.89
C HIS A 500 -0.18 -14.55 -15.24
N PRO A 501 -1.31 -14.78 -15.94
CA PRO A 501 -2.51 -15.24 -15.27
C PRO A 501 -2.28 -16.57 -14.52
N PRO A 502 -2.82 -16.74 -13.29
CA PRO A 502 -3.75 -15.85 -12.61
C PRO A 502 -3.09 -14.73 -11.75
N TYR A 503 -1.78 -14.59 -11.77
CA TYR A 503 -1.00 -13.70 -10.90
C TYR A 503 -0.83 -12.30 -11.53
N CYS A 504 -1.94 -11.65 -11.82
CA CYS A 504 -2.00 -10.35 -12.47
C CYS A 504 -2.58 -9.32 -11.48
N TRP A 505 -1.72 -8.72 -10.68
CA TRP A 505 -2.06 -7.63 -9.77
C TRP A 505 -1.69 -6.30 -10.41
N GLY A 506 -2.54 -5.27 -10.31
CA GLY A 506 -2.25 -3.96 -10.87
C GLY A 506 -1.92 -4.00 -12.37
N PHE A 507 -0.97 -3.18 -12.80
CA PHE A 507 -0.45 -3.09 -14.17
C PHE A 507 0.97 -3.63 -14.23
N ASP A 508 1.19 -4.63 -15.06
CA ASP A 508 2.39 -5.45 -15.12
C ASP A 508 3.56 -4.73 -15.81
N PHE A 509 4.72 -4.64 -15.15
CA PHE A 509 5.92 -4.06 -15.74
C PHE A 509 6.53 -4.94 -16.82
N ASN A 510 6.85 -4.34 -17.96
CA ASN A 510 7.58 -4.99 -19.05
C ASN A 510 9.09 -4.92 -18.79
N HIS A 511 9.66 -5.97 -18.17
CA HIS A 511 11.07 -6.04 -17.81
C HIS A 511 12.04 -6.18 -19.01
N ASP A 512 11.53 -6.43 -20.22
CA ASP A 512 12.37 -6.41 -21.43
C ASP A 512 12.66 -4.99 -21.91
N ASN A 513 11.78 -4.04 -21.57
CA ASN A 513 11.93 -2.64 -21.99
C ASN A 513 13.06 -1.93 -21.24
N GLN A 514 13.89 -1.17 -21.99
CA GLN A 514 14.99 -0.42 -21.40
C GLN A 514 14.51 0.63 -20.39
N ALA A 515 13.34 1.23 -20.62
CA ALA A 515 12.76 2.21 -19.70
C ALA A 515 12.43 1.59 -18.32
N THR A 516 11.93 0.36 -18.29
CA THR A 516 11.69 -0.39 -17.05
C THR A 516 13.01 -0.74 -16.36
N LYS A 517 14.02 -1.19 -17.11
CA LYS A 517 15.35 -1.50 -16.56
C LYS A 517 15.97 -0.28 -15.91
N ASP A 518 15.96 0.86 -16.62
CA ASP A 518 16.48 2.14 -16.10
C ASP A 518 15.72 2.61 -14.86
N PHE A 519 14.38 2.39 -14.83
CA PHE A 519 13.52 2.72 -13.70
C PHE A 519 13.88 1.88 -12.47
N VAL A 520 13.93 0.56 -12.61
CA VAL A 520 14.30 -0.34 -11.50
C VAL A 520 15.68 0.01 -10.95
N ASP A 521 16.68 0.18 -11.83
CA ASP A 521 18.04 0.52 -11.42
C ASP A 521 18.09 1.87 -10.70
N ARG A 522 17.38 2.88 -11.20
CA ARG A 522 17.36 4.21 -10.60
C ARG A 522 16.74 4.21 -9.21
N VAL A 523 15.57 3.56 -9.07
CA VAL A 523 14.84 3.50 -7.79
C VAL A 523 15.62 2.70 -6.75
N THR A 524 16.06 1.48 -7.09
CA THR A 524 16.78 0.61 -6.14
C THR A 524 18.12 1.21 -5.71
N SER A 525 18.85 1.82 -6.65
CA SER A 525 20.10 2.54 -6.34
C SER A 525 19.86 3.72 -5.39
N PHE A 526 18.77 4.48 -5.61
CA PHE A 526 18.41 5.58 -4.72
C PHE A 526 18.15 5.10 -3.28
N TRP A 527 17.39 4.04 -3.10
CA TRP A 527 17.10 3.51 -1.77
C TRP A 527 18.37 3.04 -1.05
N LEU A 528 19.28 2.35 -1.73
CA LEU A 528 20.56 1.91 -1.15
C LEU A 528 21.47 3.09 -0.78
N GLN A 529 21.52 4.14 -1.61
CA GLN A 529 22.45 5.26 -1.40
C GLN A 529 21.89 6.32 -0.46
N GLU A 530 20.63 6.74 -0.68
CA GLU A 530 20.00 7.84 0.07
C GLU A 530 19.59 7.40 1.49
N TYR A 531 18.99 6.23 1.62
CA TYR A 531 18.52 5.71 2.90
C TYR A 531 19.51 4.76 3.57
N LYS A 532 20.57 4.37 2.88
CA LYS A 532 21.58 3.40 3.37
C LYS A 532 20.97 2.12 3.93
N ILE A 533 19.91 1.64 3.30
CA ILE A 533 19.37 0.32 3.61
C ILE A 533 20.39 -0.76 3.22
N ASP A 534 20.35 -1.91 3.90
CA ASP A 534 21.33 -2.99 3.75
C ASP A 534 20.90 -4.06 2.76
N GLY A 535 19.73 -3.92 2.19
CA GLY A 535 19.24 -4.86 1.19
C GLY A 535 17.81 -4.61 0.77
N ILE A 536 17.38 -5.41 -0.20
CA ILE A 536 16.03 -5.33 -0.79
C ILE A 536 15.46 -6.75 -0.88
N ARG A 537 14.24 -6.92 -0.42
CA ARG A 537 13.40 -8.06 -0.79
C ARG A 537 12.58 -7.67 -2.02
N PHE A 538 12.69 -8.41 -3.09
CA PHE A 538 11.93 -8.22 -4.31
C PHE A 538 10.68 -9.08 -4.31
N ASP A 539 9.51 -8.43 -4.37
CA ASP A 539 8.21 -9.05 -4.46
C ASP A 539 8.04 -9.78 -5.79
N TYR A 540 7.52 -10.99 -5.76
CA TYR A 540 7.09 -11.81 -6.90
C TYR A 540 8.03 -11.78 -8.12
N THR A 541 9.32 -12.02 -7.93
CA THR A 541 10.33 -11.99 -9.01
C THR A 541 10.12 -13.06 -10.09
N LYS A 542 9.28 -14.04 -9.85
CA LYS A 542 8.81 -14.97 -10.88
C LYS A 542 8.11 -14.26 -12.04
N GLY A 543 7.50 -13.11 -11.77
CA GLY A 543 6.87 -12.22 -12.74
C GLY A 543 7.82 -11.37 -13.59
N PHE A 544 9.14 -11.36 -13.31
CA PHE A 544 10.11 -10.54 -14.07
C PHE A 544 10.43 -11.15 -15.46
N LEU A 545 9.38 -11.50 -16.19
CA LEU A 545 9.42 -12.11 -17.52
C LEU A 545 8.15 -11.75 -18.28
N ASN A 546 8.26 -11.34 -19.54
CA ASN A 546 7.11 -10.96 -20.38
C ASN A 546 6.40 -12.12 -21.07
N SER A 547 6.55 -13.32 -20.61
CA SER A 547 5.82 -14.48 -21.12
C SER A 547 5.53 -15.47 -20.02
N ASN A 548 4.40 -16.16 -20.14
CA ASN A 548 4.05 -17.29 -19.28
C ASN A 548 4.82 -18.57 -19.63
N SER A 549 5.78 -18.49 -20.57
CA SER A 549 6.68 -19.59 -20.89
C SER A 549 7.66 -19.79 -19.74
N GLY A 550 7.84 -20.97 -19.23
CA GLY A 550 8.81 -21.29 -18.19
C GLY A 550 10.27 -21.08 -18.63
N ASN A 551 10.56 -19.98 -19.34
CA ASN A 551 11.93 -19.67 -19.78
C ASN A 551 12.72 -19.03 -18.64
N SER A 552 13.22 -19.89 -17.79
CA SER A 552 13.99 -19.49 -16.62
C SER A 552 15.27 -18.72 -16.97
N ALA A 553 15.87 -18.91 -18.14
CA ALA A 553 17.14 -18.28 -18.52
C ALA A 553 17.01 -16.76 -18.71
N ILE A 554 15.95 -16.27 -19.36
CA ILE A 554 15.71 -14.83 -19.54
C ILE A 554 15.40 -14.17 -18.21
N ARG A 555 14.56 -14.78 -17.37
CA ARG A 555 14.22 -14.27 -16.04
C ARG A 555 15.44 -14.20 -15.15
N GLN A 556 16.25 -15.26 -15.11
CA GLN A 556 17.53 -15.25 -14.38
C GLN A 556 18.45 -14.14 -14.88
N ALA A 557 18.56 -13.92 -16.20
CA ALA A 557 19.39 -12.85 -16.75
C ALA A 557 18.92 -11.47 -16.30
N THR A 558 17.60 -11.23 -16.28
CA THR A 558 17.00 -9.99 -15.77
C THR A 558 17.33 -9.77 -14.30
N ILE A 559 17.12 -10.78 -13.46
CA ILE A 559 17.37 -10.72 -12.02
C ILE A 559 18.88 -10.53 -11.74
N LYS A 560 19.75 -11.28 -12.41
CA LYS A 560 21.21 -11.18 -12.26
C LYS A 560 21.71 -9.79 -12.64
N ARG A 561 21.19 -9.20 -13.73
CA ARG A 561 21.52 -7.83 -14.12
C ARG A 561 21.20 -6.81 -12.99
N ILE A 562 20.01 -6.93 -12.38
CA ILE A 562 19.62 -6.09 -11.25
C ILE A 562 20.60 -6.30 -10.08
N GLY A 563 20.93 -7.55 -9.77
CA GLY A 563 21.91 -7.88 -8.73
C GLY A 563 23.28 -7.27 -8.99
N ASP A 564 23.80 -7.39 -10.21
CA ASP A 564 25.10 -6.84 -10.60
C ASP A 564 25.14 -5.31 -10.42
N THR A 565 24.04 -4.61 -10.80
CA THR A 565 23.93 -3.16 -10.61
C THR A 565 24.01 -2.78 -9.13
N LEU A 566 23.29 -3.49 -8.26
CA LEU A 566 23.21 -3.17 -6.85
C LEU A 566 24.49 -3.57 -6.08
N TRP A 567 25.09 -4.73 -6.39
CA TRP A 567 26.36 -5.15 -5.78
C TRP A 567 27.54 -4.32 -6.25
N ALA A 568 27.48 -3.68 -7.44
CA ALA A 568 28.46 -2.69 -7.85
C ALA A 568 28.44 -1.43 -6.96
N LEU A 569 27.27 -1.09 -6.39
CA LEU A 569 27.12 0.03 -5.46
C LEU A 569 27.44 -0.38 -4.01
N ASN A 570 26.96 -1.52 -3.58
CA ASN A 570 27.16 -2.09 -2.24
C ASN A 570 27.35 -3.61 -2.33
N PRO A 571 28.60 -4.11 -2.33
CA PRO A 571 28.88 -5.55 -2.41
C PRO A 571 28.29 -6.38 -1.26
N ASN A 572 27.96 -5.75 -0.14
CA ASN A 572 27.38 -6.41 1.04
C ASN A 572 25.84 -6.36 1.07
N ALA A 573 25.19 -5.78 0.04
CA ALA A 573 23.75 -5.69 0.00
C ALA A 573 23.08 -7.07 -0.05
N HIS A 574 22.11 -7.31 0.82
CA HIS A 574 21.30 -8.53 0.82
C HIS A 574 20.16 -8.38 -0.18
N LEU A 575 20.18 -9.18 -1.24
CA LEU A 575 19.13 -9.22 -2.24
C LEU A 575 18.33 -10.51 -2.06
N ILE A 576 17.10 -10.36 -1.60
CA ILE A 576 16.19 -11.47 -1.29
C ILE A 576 15.12 -11.52 -2.39
N LEU A 577 14.84 -12.72 -2.89
CA LEU A 577 13.86 -12.92 -3.94
C LEU A 577 12.66 -13.72 -3.42
N GLU A 578 11.47 -13.17 -3.53
CA GLU A 578 10.27 -13.98 -3.52
C GLU A 578 10.09 -14.56 -4.93
N HIS A 579 10.55 -15.81 -5.12
CA HIS A 579 10.69 -16.34 -6.47
C HIS A 579 9.74 -17.50 -6.79
N TRP A 580 9.69 -18.51 -5.93
CA TRP A 580 8.80 -19.69 -6.01
C TRP A 580 8.74 -20.33 -7.40
N ALA A 581 9.91 -20.40 -8.06
CA ALA A 581 10.10 -21.10 -9.31
C ALA A 581 10.57 -22.56 -9.09
N ASP A 582 11.00 -23.20 -10.13
CA ASP A 582 11.59 -24.54 -10.03
C ASP A 582 12.87 -24.50 -9.17
N ASN A 583 13.06 -25.54 -8.35
CA ASN A 583 14.20 -25.61 -7.42
C ASN A 583 15.56 -25.47 -8.11
N SER A 584 15.69 -25.91 -9.37
CA SER A 584 16.92 -25.75 -10.15
C SER A 584 17.21 -24.29 -10.51
N GLU A 585 16.18 -23.49 -10.74
CA GLU A 585 16.28 -22.06 -10.98
C GLU A 585 16.64 -21.30 -9.72
N GLU A 586 15.95 -21.61 -8.61
CA GLU A 586 16.27 -21.04 -7.29
C GLU A 586 17.70 -21.36 -6.88
N LYS A 587 18.15 -22.61 -7.13
CA LYS A 587 19.57 -22.99 -6.90
C LYS A 587 20.52 -22.13 -7.72
N ALA A 588 20.24 -21.93 -9.01
CA ALA A 588 21.12 -21.12 -9.88
C ALA A 588 21.20 -19.63 -9.47
N LEU A 589 20.12 -19.08 -8.89
CA LEU A 589 20.11 -17.74 -8.30
C LEU A 589 20.81 -17.70 -6.94
N SER A 590 20.64 -18.74 -6.12
CA SER A 590 21.37 -18.92 -4.87
C SER A 590 22.89 -18.98 -5.10
N ASP A 591 23.34 -19.82 -6.04
CA ASP A 591 24.76 -19.95 -6.41
C ASP A 591 25.34 -18.64 -7.00
N TYR A 592 24.49 -17.77 -7.57
CA TYR A 592 24.89 -16.44 -8.07
C TYR A 592 25.08 -15.42 -6.96
N GLY A 593 24.40 -15.57 -5.82
CA GLY A 593 24.56 -14.69 -4.68
C GLY A 593 23.26 -14.19 -4.02
N PHE A 594 22.09 -14.45 -4.63
CA PHE A 594 20.81 -14.07 -4.06
C PHE A 594 20.39 -14.94 -2.88
N LEU A 595 19.57 -14.38 -2.02
CA LEU A 595 18.79 -15.08 -1.01
C LEU A 595 17.39 -15.36 -1.56
N LEU A 596 16.81 -16.50 -1.20
CA LEU A 596 15.50 -16.95 -1.70
C LEU A 596 14.55 -17.17 -0.52
N TRP A 597 13.35 -16.61 -0.58
CA TRP A 597 12.30 -16.92 0.37
C TRP A 597 11.88 -18.38 0.26
N GLY A 598 11.86 -19.07 1.39
CA GLY A 598 11.58 -20.50 1.48
C GLY A 598 10.39 -20.81 2.36
N ASN A 599 9.16 -20.69 1.82
CA ASN A 599 7.94 -21.02 2.54
C ASN A 599 8.00 -22.47 3.07
N SER A 600 8.00 -22.63 4.39
CA SER A 600 7.97 -23.90 5.08
C SER A 600 6.79 -24.00 6.06
N THR A 601 5.90 -23.06 6.03
CA THR A 601 4.77 -22.82 6.92
C THR A 601 3.92 -24.06 7.17
N TYR A 602 3.47 -24.72 6.10
CA TYR A 602 2.61 -25.92 6.23
C TYR A 602 3.22 -26.98 7.16
N ASN A 603 4.49 -27.32 6.96
CA ASN A 603 5.13 -28.39 7.74
C ASN A 603 5.35 -27.99 9.20
N PHE A 604 5.69 -26.74 9.48
CA PHE A 604 5.82 -26.23 10.83
C PHE A 604 4.46 -26.17 11.56
N HIS A 605 3.40 -25.75 10.85
CA HIS A 605 2.03 -25.74 11.38
C HIS A 605 1.56 -27.18 11.70
N GLN A 606 1.74 -28.12 10.78
CA GLN A 606 1.39 -29.53 11.02
C GLN A 606 2.10 -30.09 12.27
N ALA A 607 3.37 -29.76 12.46
CA ALA A 607 4.10 -30.18 13.66
C ALA A 607 3.54 -29.51 14.93
N GLY A 608 3.28 -28.20 14.88
CA GLY A 608 2.63 -27.46 15.97
C GLY A 608 1.28 -28.06 16.34
N GLN A 609 0.46 -28.41 15.37
CA GLN A 609 -0.86 -29.03 15.54
C GLN A 609 -0.78 -30.45 16.13
N GLY A 610 0.36 -31.16 16.03
CA GLY A 610 0.52 -32.53 16.50
C GLY A 610 0.22 -33.60 15.45
N ASN A 611 0.40 -33.29 14.17
CA ASN A 611 0.12 -34.16 13.03
C ASN A 611 1.38 -34.88 12.57
N ALA A 612 1.24 -36.18 12.21
CA ALA A 612 2.35 -37.04 11.82
C ALA A 612 2.98 -36.71 10.46
N GLN A 613 2.31 -35.95 9.63
CA GLN A 613 2.71 -35.73 8.23
C GLN A 613 3.74 -34.58 8.05
N SER A 614 4.22 -33.97 9.11
CA SER A 614 5.17 -32.86 9.05
C SER A 614 6.58 -33.34 8.66
N ASN A 615 7.23 -32.60 7.75
CA ASN A 615 8.60 -32.85 7.33
C ASN A 615 9.34 -31.53 7.11
N PHE A 616 10.37 -31.25 7.94
CA PHE A 616 11.11 -29.99 7.89
C PHE A 616 12.24 -29.95 6.86
N SER A 617 12.45 -31.02 6.10
CA SER A 617 13.61 -31.12 5.18
C SER A 617 13.64 -29.94 4.19
N TRP A 618 12.48 -29.50 3.69
CA TRP A 618 12.41 -28.41 2.71
C TRP A 618 12.82 -27.03 3.27
N ALA A 619 12.90 -26.88 4.58
CA ALA A 619 13.42 -25.69 5.26
C ALA A 619 14.96 -25.61 5.30
N TYR A 620 15.65 -26.63 4.79
CA TYR A 620 17.10 -26.72 4.76
C TYR A 620 17.63 -26.69 3.32
N HIS A 621 18.49 -25.71 2.99
CA HIS A 621 19.08 -25.55 1.67
C HIS A 621 19.76 -26.84 1.15
N GLY A 622 20.50 -27.56 2.02
CA GLY A 622 21.15 -28.81 1.65
C GLY A 622 20.19 -29.92 1.23
N ALA A 623 18.98 -29.98 1.82
CA ALA A 623 17.94 -30.92 1.40
C ALA A 623 17.35 -30.57 0.02
N ARG A 624 17.42 -29.29 -0.39
CA ARG A 624 17.07 -28.85 -1.75
C ARG A 624 18.20 -29.08 -2.76
N GLY A 625 19.37 -29.58 -2.32
CA GLY A 625 20.55 -29.78 -3.15
C GLY A 625 21.31 -28.47 -3.46
N TRP A 626 21.11 -27.43 -2.68
CA TRP A 626 21.82 -26.16 -2.83
C TRP A 626 23.16 -26.21 -2.10
N THR A 627 24.16 -25.55 -2.67
CA THR A 627 25.51 -25.44 -2.10
C THR A 627 25.55 -24.30 -1.09
N GLU A 628 24.93 -23.17 -1.44
CA GLU A 628 24.94 -21.96 -0.62
C GLU A 628 23.80 -21.97 0.41
N PRO A 629 24.05 -21.52 1.66
CA PRO A 629 23.03 -21.38 2.69
C PRO A 629 22.18 -20.12 2.46
N ALA A 630 21.51 -20.03 1.32
CA ALA A 630 20.81 -18.85 0.85
C ALA A 630 19.27 -18.94 1.01
N LEU A 631 18.76 -19.97 1.68
CA LEU A 631 17.34 -20.19 1.88
C LEU A 631 16.83 -19.44 3.13
N VAL A 632 16.13 -18.33 2.95
CA VAL A 632 15.40 -17.62 4.02
C VAL A 632 14.12 -18.39 4.34
N SER A 633 14.21 -19.31 5.30
CA SER A 633 13.06 -20.14 5.67
C SER A 633 12.33 -19.57 6.89
N TYR A 634 11.01 -19.75 6.91
CA TYR A 634 10.11 -19.22 7.94
C TYR A 634 8.96 -20.18 8.24
N ALA A 635 8.40 -20.05 9.44
CA ALA A 635 7.21 -20.77 9.88
C ALA A 635 5.91 -19.97 9.59
N GLU A 636 6.02 -18.66 9.43
CA GLU A 636 4.95 -17.73 9.08
C GLU A 636 5.54 -16.45 8.48
N SER A 637 4.78 -15.76 7.64
CA SER A 637 5.09 -14.45 7.06
C SER A 637 3.83 -13.58 7.05
N HIS A 638 3.89 -12.39 6.41
CA HIS A 638 2.69 -11.57 6.21
C HIS A 638 1.61 -12.32 5.42
N ASP A 639 1.98 -13.17 4.48
CA ASP A 639 1.08 -13.87 3.56
C ASP A 639 0.48 -15.17 4.11
N GLU A 640 1.08 -15.73 5.15
CA GLU A 640 0.69 -17.02 5.68
C GLU A 640 -0.22 -16.89 6.90
N GLU A 641 -0.97 -17.96 7.23
CA GLU A 641 -1.73 -18.01 8.48
C GLU A 641 -0.77 -18.08 9.69
N ARG A 642 -1.22 -17.67 10.84
CA ARG A 642 -0.41 -17.61 12.06
C ARG A 642 -0.28 -19.02 12.69
N LEU A 643 0.94 -19.38 13.08
CA LEU A 643 1.23 -20.68 13.70
C LEU A 643 0.29 -20.95 14.90
N MET A 644 0.14 -19.96 15.78
CA MET A 644 -0.69 -20.16 16.97
C MET A 644 -2.18 -20.22 16.66
N TYR A 645 -2.66 -19.46 15.65
CA TYR A 645 -4.05 -19.59 15.18
C TYR A 645 -4.32 -21.01 14.67
N GLU A 646 -3.43 -21.56 13.86
CA GLU A 646 -3.53 -22.92 13.32
C GLU A 646 -3.49 -23.98 14.44
N VAL A 647 -2.59 -23.81 15.40
CA VAL A 647 -2.45 -24.74 16.54
C VAL A 647 -3.69 -24.72 17.42
N LEU A 648 -4.21 -23.54 17.77
CA LEU A 648 -5.38 -23.42 18.64
C LEU A 648 -6.68 -23.84 17.96
N THR A 649 -6.76 -23.68 16.62
CA THR A 649 -7.98 -23.99 15.85
C THR A 649 -8.02 -25.46 15.42
N TYR A 650 -6.90 -25.99 14.91
CA TYR A 650 -6.86 -27.30 14.25
C TYR A 650 -5.98 -28.34 14.98
N GLY A 651 -5.44 -27.99 16.15
CA GLY A 651 -4.58 -28.90 16.92
C GLY A 651 -5.23 -30.24 17.22
N ASN A 652 -4.45 -31.28 17.27
CA ASN A 652 -4.87 -32.66 17.50
C ASN A 652 -5.32 -32.89 18.96
N THR A 653 -6.59 -33.11 19.16
CA THR A 653 -7.24 -33.28 20.48
C THR A 653 -7.37 -34.73 20.94
N SER A 654 -6.77 -35.68 20.25
CA SER A 654 -6.89 -37.12 20.57
C SER A 654 -6.33 -37.51 21.96
N ASN A 655 -5.48 -36.65 22.56
CA ASN A 655 -5.02 -36.79 23.93
C ASN A 655 -5.54 -35.63 24.78
N VAL A 656 -6.47 -35.93 25.69
CA VAL A 656 -7.09 -34.93 26.59
C VAL A 656 -6.09 -34.30 27.56
N ASN A 657 -4.99 -35.02 27.92
CA ASN A 657 -3.95 -34.56 28.84
C ASN A 657 -2.87 -33.74 28.14
N HIS A 658 -2.89 -33.66 26.80
CA HIS A 658 -2.01 -32.82 25.97
C HIS A 658 -2.78 -32.30 24.77
N ASN A 659 -3.63 -31.32 25.00
CA ASN A 659 -4.49 -30.72 23.98
C ASN A 659 -3.83 -29.45 23.42
N PRO A 660 -3.33 -29.45 22.14
CA PRO A 660 -2.69 -28.29 21.52
C PRO A 660 -3.61 -27.05 21.42
N ARG A 661 -4.92 -27.25 21.46
CA ARG A 661 -5.89 -26.11 21.41
C ARG A 661 -5.99 -25.33 22.71
N GLN A 662 -5.38 -25.82 23.79
CA GLN A 662 -5.20 -25.05 25.02
C GLN A 662 -3.99 -24.14 24.88
N LEU A 663 -4.14 -22.84 25.23
CA LEU A 663 -3.12 -21.82 25.01
C LEU A 663 -1.75 -22.22 25.53
N ALA A 664 -1.67 -22.63 26.79
CA ALA A 664 -0.41 -23.02 27.42
C ALA A 664 0.26 -24.20 26.70
N THR A 665 -0.52 -25.22 26.29
CA THR A 665 -0.01 -26.37 25.52
C THR A 665 0.44 -25.93 24.12
N GLY A 666 -0.37 -25.10 23.45
CA GLY A 666 -0.06 -24.56 22.11
C GLY A 666 1.23 -23.76 22.10
N LEU A 667 1.42 -22.87 23.07
CA LEU A 667 2.65 -22.07 23.21
C LEU A 667 3.88 -22.94 23.47
N ARG A 668 3.76 -24.01 24.29
CA ARG A 668 4.86 -24.98 24.49
C ARG A 668 5.21 -25.72 23.22
N ARG A 669 4.25 -26.02 22.39
CA ARG A 669 4.47 -26.61 21.06
C ARG A 669 5.10 -25.62 20.08
N ALA A 670 4.74 -24.33 20.17
CA ALA A 670 5.40 -23.27 19.41
C ALA A 670 6.86 -23.10 19.80
N GLU A 671 7.23 -23.26 21.10
CA GLU A 671 8.64 -23.32 21.54
C GLU A 671 9.41 -24.43 20.80
N ALA A 672 8.83 -25.62 20.70
CA ALA A 672 9.46 -26.76 19.99
C ALA A 672 9.58 -26.44 18.48
N VAL A 673 8.57 -25.83 17.85
CA VAL A 673 8.63 -25.41 16.43
C VAL A 673 9.74 -24.39 16.25
N ASN A 674 9.81 -23.36 17.09
CA ASN A 674 10.82 -22.30 17.01
C ASN A 674 12.24 -22.84 17.16
N LEU A 675 12.46 -23.81 18.06
CA LEU A 675 13.77 -24.48 18.21
C LEU A 675 14.23 -25.07 16.87
N PHE A 676 13.36 -25.80 16.19
CA PHE A 676 13.72 -26.43 14.92
C PHE A 676 13.76 -25.40 13.78
N ALA A 677 12.79 -24.52 13.68
CA ALA A 677 12.70 -23.53 12.60
C ALA A 677 13.94 -22.62 12.57
N TYR A 678 14.42 -22.19 13.74
CA TYR A 678 15.46 -21.16 13.82
C TYR A 678 16.87 -21.71 14.04
N LEU A 679 17.06 -22.99 14.41
CA LEU A 679 18.39 -23.61 14.46
C LEU A 679 18.84 -24.28 13.16
N ILE A 680 17.95 -24.64 12.24
CA ILE A 680 18.37 -25.15 10.91
C ILE A 680 19.36 -24.14 10.29
N PRO A 681 20.53 -24.55 9.75
CA PRO A 681 21.53 -23.64 9.18
C PRO A 681 21.00 -22.82 7.99
N GLY A 682 21.48 -21.57 7.86
CA GLY A 682 21.09 -20.61 6.84
C GLY A 682 20.25 -19.46 7.41
N PRO A 683 19.91 -18.42 6.63
CA PRO A 683 19.10 -17.28 7.07
C PRO A 683 17.69 -17.70 7.50
N ARG A 684 17.14 -17.04 8.52
CA ARG A 684 15.83 -17.33 9.10
C ARG A 684 15.01 -16.08 9.23
N MET A 685 13.70 -16.19 9.08
CA MET A 685 12.78 -15.10 9.24
C MET A 685 11.67 -15.44 10.24
N ILE A 686 11.29 -14.45 11.04
CA ILE A 686 10.15 -14.48 11.94
C ILE A 686 9.22 -13.32 11.61
N TRP A 687 7.93 -13.59 11.55
CA TRP A 687 6.90 -12.57 11.41
C TRP A 687 6.62 -11.89 12.76
N MET A 688 6.29 -10.59 12.71
CA MET A 688 6.02 -9.77 13.88
C MET A 688 5.00 -10.42 14.83
N PHE A 689 5.32 -10.40 16.14
CA PHE A 689 4.57 -11.03 17.22
C PHE A 689 4.53 -12.55 17.19
N GLY A 690 5.14 -13.24 16.22
CA GLY A 690 5.28 -14.71 16.22
C GLY A 690 6.02 -15.21 17.46
N GLU A 691 6.97 -14.42 17.97
CA GLU A 691 7.69 -14.68 19.23
C GLU A 691 6.81 -14.58 20.49
N LEU A 692 5.64 -13.96 20.37
CA LEU A 692 4.62 -13.88 21.42
C LEU A 692 3.44 -14.84 21.17
N GLY A 693 3.53 -15.64 20.11
CA GLY A 693 2.47 -16.55 19.72
C GLY A 693 1.20 -15.84 19.30
N TYR A 694 1.31 -14.93 18.32
CA TYR A 694 0.17 -14.21 17.77
C TYR A 694 -0.86 -15.17 17.18
N ASP A 695 -2.11 -15.09 17.62
CA ASP A 695 -3.17 -16.06 17.35
C ASP A 695 -4.41 -15.49 16.66
N VAL A 696 -4.32 -14.27 16.11
CA VAL A 696 -5.37 -13.67 15.30
C VAL A 696 -5.19 -14.09 13.84
N SER A 697 -6.21 -14.71 13.25
CA SER A 697 -6.18 -15.14 11.84
C SER A 697 -5.84 -13.99 10.89
N ILE A 698 -5.05 -14.32 9.85
CA ILE A 698 -4.79 -13.40 8.75
C ILE A 698 -6.08 -12.93 8.06
N ASN A 699 -7.15 -13.73 8.11
CA ASN A 699 -8.44 -13.42 7.50
C ASN A 699 -9.40 -12.65 8.43
N ASN A 700 -8.99 -12.30 9.64
CA ASN A 700 -9.82 -11.56 10.61
C ASN A 700 -9.30 -10.13 10.82
N PRO A 701 -10.10 -9.06 10.55
CA PRO A 701 -11.45 -9.06 9.94
C PRO A 701 -11.46 -9.35 8.44
N CYS A 702 -10.37 -9.13 7.73
CA CYS A 702 -10.10 -9.53 6.36
C CYS A 702 -8.59 -9.64 6.15
N ARG A 703 -8.14 -10.27 5.05
CA ARG A 703 -6.72 -10.56 4.80
C ARG A 703 -5.82 -9.31 4.89
N VAL A 704 -6.16 -8.25 4.18
CA VAL A 704 -5.37 -7.01 4.11
C VAL A 704 -5.79 -5.92 5.09
N CYS A 705 -6.83 -6.17 5.91
CA CYS A 705 -7.29 -5.23 6.94
C CYS A 705 -6.26 -5.06 8.05
N ASN A 706 -6.38 -3.95 8.79
CA ASN A 706 -5.58 -3.68 9.98
C ASN A 706 -5.73 -4.81 11.00
N LYS A 707 -4.62 -5.26 11.58
CA LYS A 707 -4.58 -6.29 12.59
C LYS A 707 -4.45 -5.70 14.00
N PRO A 708 -5.00 -6.36 15.02
CA PRO A 708 -4.80 -5.93 16.40
C PRO A 708 -3.33 -5.89 16.78
N ILE A 709 -2.91 -4.80 17.40
CA ILE A 709 -1.55 -4.59 17.90
C ILE A 709 -1.50 -5.07 19.36
N LEU A 710 -0.93 -6.26 19.60
CA LEU A 710 -1.08 -6.98 20.85
C LEU A 710 0.19 -6.96 21.72
N TRP A 711 0.75 -5.76 21.98
CA TRP A 711 1.89 -5.60 22.90
C TRP A 711 1.63 -6.09 24.33
N ASN A 712 0.36 -6.15 24.77
CA ASN A 712 -0.04 -6.71 26.05
C ASN A 712 0.27 -8.22 26.15
N TYR A 713 0.47 -8.93 25.05
CA TYR A 713 0.91 -10.33 25.05
C TYR A 713 2.27 -10.51 25.74
N TYR A 714 3.14 -9.53 25.66
CA TYR A 714 4.43 -9.53 26.35
C TYR A 714 4.29 -9.54 27.89
N GLN A 715 3.13 -9.17 28.45
CA GLN A 715 2.84 -9.20 29.88
C GLN A 715 2.27 -10.54 30.35
N VAL A 716 1.88 -11.42 29.43
CA VAL A 716 1.34 -12.75 29.73
C VAL A 716 2.50 -13.73 29.93
N PRO A 717 2.68 -14.37 31.11
CA PRO A 717 3.86 -15.17 31.44
C PRO A 717 4.17 -16.26 30.40
N GLU A 718 3.16 -17.01 29.95
CA GLU A 718 3.32 -18.09 28.98
C GLU A 718 3.81 -17.57 27.61
N ARG A 719 3.30 -16.44 27.16
CA ARG A 719 3.72 -15.79 25.91
C ARG A 719 5.09 -15.17 26.05
N ARG A 720 5.37 -14.54 27.20
CA ARG A 720 6.68 -14.02 27.55
C ARG A 720 7.72 -15.14 27.55
N ARG A 721 7.37 -16.33 28.04
CA ARG A 721 8.25 -17.49 27.99
C ARG A 721 8.58 -17.90 26.54
N LEU A 722 7.61 -17.89 25.63
CA LEU A 722 7.88 -18.16 24.21
C LEU A 722 8.88 -17.16 23.63
N TYR A 723 8.74 -15.87 23.98
CA TYR A 723 9.71 -14.84 23.62
C TYR A 723 11.10 -15.15 24.16
N ASP A 724 11.22 -15.48 25.45
CA ASP A 724 12.50 -15.75 26.10
C ASP A 724 13.19 -17.00 25.51
N VAL A 725 12.43 -18.05 25.20
CA VAL A 725 12.95 -19.26 24.53
C VAL A 725 13.43 -18.90 23.11
N THR A 726 12.67 -18.13 22.36
CA THR A 726 13.05 -17.69 21.01
C THR A 726 14.31 -16.83 21.05
N ALA A 727 14.39 -15.89 21.99
CA ALA A 727 15.58 -15.06 22.21
C ALA A 727 16.82 -15.91 22.61
N ALA A 728 16.63 -16.93 23.43
CA ALA A 728 17.69 -17.85 23.81
C ALA A 728 18.24 -18.64 22.60
N ILE A 729 17.34 -19.08 21.69
CA ILE A 729 17.72 -19.77 20.44
C ILE A 729 18.53 -18.84 19.54
N PHE A 730 18.08 -17.59 19.35
CA PHE A 730 18.80 -16.61 18.53
C PHE A 730 20.15 -16.24 19.13
N SER A 731 20.22 -16.03 20.45
CA SER A 731 21.46 -15.76 21.18
C SER A 731 22.46 -16.90 21.04
N LEU A 732 22.02 -18.14 21.24
CA LEU A 732 22.84 -19.33 21.11
C LEU A 732 23.44 -19.47 19.71
N ARG A 733 22.60 -19.30 18.67
CA ARG A 733 23.01 -19.36 17.27
C ARG A 733 24.08 -18.31 16.96
N ARG A 734 23.89 -17.08 17.40
CA ARG A 734 24.81 -15.96 17.17
C ARG A 734 26.11 -16.08 17.95
N SER A 735 26.06 -16.65 19.16
CA SER A 735 27.23 -16.80 20.03
C SER A 735 28.12 -17.98 19.64
N HIS A 736 27.57 -18.96 18.93
CA HIS A 736 28.29 -20.20 18.57
C HIS A 736 28.18 -20.51 17.05
N PRO A 737 28.66 -19.58 16.17
CA PRO A 737 28.56 -19.78 14.73
C PRO A 737 29.34 -20.99 14.22
N ALA A 738 30.48 -21.34 14.87
CA ALA A 738 31.25 -22.53 14.53
C ALA A 738 30.46 -23.83 14.69
N THR A 739 29.46 -23.88 15.58
CA THR A 739 28.57 -25.02 15.74
C THR A 739 27.34 -24.92 14.86
N PHE A 740 26.59 -23.82 14.93
CA PHE A 740 25.26 -23.74 14.32
C PHE A 740 25.25 -23.26 12.88
N ARG A 741 26.33 -22.62 12.39
CA ARG A 741 26.50 -22.22 11.01
C ARG A 741 27.45 -23.18 10.27
N ASP A 742 28.65 -23.39 10.82
CA ASP A 742 29.77 -24.03 10.13
C ASP A 742 29.92 -25.53 10.48
N GLY A 743 29.25 -26.02 11.54
CA GLY A 743 29.29 -27.40 11.98
C GLY A 743 28.69 -28.36 10.95
N GLN A 744 29.20 -29.59 10.93
CA GLN A 744 28.60 -30.66 10.14
C GLN A 744 27.19 -30.95 10.62
N PHE A 745 26.21 -30.70 9.77
CA PHE A 745 24.78 -30.79 10.08
C PHE A 745 24.19 -32.09 9.55
N THR A 746 23.58 -32.88 10.45
CA THR A 746 22.74 -34.03 10.10
C THR A 746 21.38 -33.94 10.77
N TYR A 747 20.35 -34.53 10.17
CA TYR A 747 18.98 -34.37 10.63
C TYR A 747 18.09 -35.59 10.36
N SER A 748 16.98 -35.65 11.10
CA SER A 748 15.84 -36.51 10.80
C SER A 748 14.58 -35.73 11.02
N PHE A 749 13.90 -35.35 9.94
CA PHE A 749 12.83 -34.33 9.95
C PHE A 749 11.43 -34.86 9.62
N ALA A 750 11.33 -36.10 9.13
CA ALA A 750 10.05 -36.72 8.86
C ALA A 750 9.38 -37.31 10.10
N GLY A 751 8.07 -37.38 10.10
CA GLY A 751 7.29 -37.97 11.21
C GLY A 751 7.17 -37.08 12.45
N THR A 752 6.73 -37.66 13.56
CA THR A 752 6.43 -36.91 14.80
C THR A 752 7.67 -36.72 15.70
N THR A 753 8.67 -37.54 15.58
CA THR A 753 9.95 -37.35 16.31
C THR A 753 10.97 -36.75 15.37
N LYS A 754 11.61 -35.66 15.79
CA LYS A 754 12.58 -34.95 14.96
C LYS A 754 13.89 -34.70 15.72
N ARG A 755 15.00 -34.69 14.97
CA ARG A 755 16.33 -34.37 15.54
C ARG A 755 17.16 -33.55 14.57
N MET A 756 18.04 -32.76 15.13
CA MET A 756 19.15 -32.05 14.51
C MET A 756 20.42 -32.36 15.25
N VAL A 757 21.51 -32.64 14.57
CA VAL A 757 22.83 -32.88 15.15
C VAL A 757 23.84 -31.97 14.47
N PHE A 758 24.58 -31.24 15.27
CA PHE A 758 25.66 -30.35 14.86
C PHE A 758 26.98 -30.92 15.43
N ASN A 759 27.88 -31.32 14.56
CA ASN A 759 29.22 -31.79 14.94
C ASN A 759 30.26 -30.73 14.57
N SER A 760 30.99 -30.23 15.56
CA SER A 760 31.98 -29.18 15.34
C SER A 760 33.20 -29.40 16.25
N SER A 761 34.36 -28.83 15.88
CA SER A 761 35.59 -28.98 16.64
C SER A 761 35.56 -28.32 18.03
N GLY A 762 34.63 -27.44 18.32
CA GLY A 762 34.54 -26.70 19.57
C GLY A 762 33.48 -27.25 20.55
N MET A 763 32.29 -27.41 20.04
CA MET A 763 31.12 -27.83 20.80
C MET A 763 30.13 -28.55 19.88
N ASP A 764 29.83 -29.79 20.19
CA ASP A 764 28.73 -30.49 19.53
C ASP A 764 27.39 -30.08 20.16
N ALA A 765 26.36 -30.03 19.36
CA ALA A 765 24.99 -29.73 19.80
C ALA A 765 23.98 -30.68 19.15
N MET A 766 22.90 -30.94 19.86
CA MET A 766 21.83 -31.78 19.36
C MET A 766 20.48 -31.36 19.90
N ALA A 767 19.53 -31.14 18.97
CA ALA A 767 18.13 -30.89 19.32
C ALA A 767 17.28 -32.13 19.00
N ILE A 768 16.42 -32.51 19.93
CA ILE A 768 15.39 -33.53 19.77
C ILE A 768 14.00 -32.97 20.15
N GLY A 769 12.98 -33.44 19.47
CA GLY A 769 11.60 -33.01 19.72
C GLY A 769 10.58 -34.09 19.41
N ASN A 770 9.59 -34.20 20.28
CA ASN A 770 8.42 -35.04 20.08
C ASN A 770 7.22 -34.17 19.71
N PHE A 771 6.83 -34.15 18.46
CA PHE A 771 5.67 -33.41 17.92
C PHE A 771 4.36 -34.22 17.93
N ALA A 772 4.38 -35.49 18.42
CA ALA A 772 3.15 -36.23 18.69
C ALA A 772 2.40 -35.65 19.91
N VAL A 773 1.13 -36.04 20.05
CA VAL A 773 0.32 -35.75 21.27
C VAL A 773 0.41 -36.87 22.31
N SER A 774 1.31 -37.84 22.12
CA SER A 774 1.64 -38.93 23.07
C SER A 774 3.14 -39.02 23.27
N ALA A 775 3.59 -39.69 24.35
CA ALA A 775 4.99 -39.92 24.58
C ALA A 775 5.58 -40.80 23.47
N GLN A 776 6.81 -40.46 23.03
CA GLN A 776 7.54 -41.16 21.99
C GLN A 776 8.99 -41.38 22.40
N THR A 777 9.58 -42.49 21.99
CA THR A 777 11.02 -42.71 22.14
C THR A 777 11.74 -42.24 20.87
N ILE A 778 12.78 -41.43 21.04
CA ILE A 778 13.66 -40.97 19.95
C ILE A 778 15.08 -41.47 20.19
N ILE A 779 15.77 -41.90 19.13
CA ILE A 779 17.21 -42.14 19.14
C ILE A 779 17.91 -40.82 18.84
N PRO A 780 18.60 -40.21 19.80
CA PRO A 780 19.20 -38.88 19.64
C PRO A 780 20.35 -38.89 18.63
N ALA A 781 21.12 -39.99 18.54
CA ALA A 781 22.35 -40.11 17.78
C ALA A 781 23.42 -39.11 18.25
N PHE A 782 23.74 -39.14 19.56
CA PHE A 782 24.82 -38.35 20.12
C PHE A 782 26.14 -38.59 19.36
N THR A 783 26.93 -37.54 19.17
CA THR A 783 28.22 -37.63 18.46
C THR A 783 29.30 -38.35 19.24
N ALA A 784 29.22 -38.38 20.59
CA ALA A 784 30.16 -39.04 21.47
C ALA A 784 29.47 -39.51 22.77
N THR A 785 30.09 -40.49 23.42
CA THR A 785 29.78 -40.84 24.84
C THR A 785 30.34 -39.77 25.78
N GLY A 786 29.78 -39.68 26.99
CA GLY A 786 30.18 -38.68 27.98
C GLY A 786 28.99 -37.87 28.52
N VAL A 787 29.32 -36.75 29.17
CA VAL A 787 28.29 -35.88 29.77
C VAL A 787 27.82 -34.87 28.74
N TRP A 788 26.50 -34.78 28.57
CA TRP A 788 25.82 -33.77 27.75
C TRP A 788 24.91 -32.92 28.61
N TYR A 789 24.80 -31.65 28.30
CA TYR A 789 24.07 -30.65 29.10
C TYR A 789 22.86 -30.15 28.36
N ASP A 790 21.68 -30.22 28.98
CA ASP A 790 20.47 -29.59 28.43
C ASP A 790 20.56 -28.07 28.60
N TYR A 791 20.54 -27.35 27.50
CA TYR A 791 20.70 -25.88 27.47
C TYR A 791 19.59 -25.14 28.22
N PHE A 792 18.35 -25.65 28.14
CA PHE A 792 17.19 -24.96 28.73
C PHE A 792 17.01 -25.26 30.20
N SER A 793 17.17 -26.50 30.62
CA SER A 793 17.00 -26.90 32.06
C SER A 793 18.28 -26.78 32.87
N GLY A 794 19.44 -26.77 32.24
CA GLY A 794 20.75 -26.87 32.93
C GLY A 794 21.10 -28.26 33.43
N ASP A 795 20.20 -29.23 33.26
CA ASP A 795 20.43 -30.62 33.64
C ASP A 795 21.52 -31.28 32.77
N SER A 796 22.01 -32.41 33.22
CA SER A 796 22.96 -33.19 32.41
C SER A 796 22.54 -34.66 32.29
N ILE A 797 22.96 -35.28 31.21
CA ILE A 797 22.78 -36.70 30.95
C ILE A 797 24.14 -37.34 30.67
N THR A 798 24.40 -38.50 31.29
CA THR A 798 25.59 -39.29 30.95
C THR A 798 25.26 -40.29 29.84
N VAL A 799 25.82 -40.09 28.68
CA VAL A 799 25.64 -40.93 27.49
C VAL A 799 26.69 -42.04 27.51
N SER A 800 26.26 -43.25 27.76
CA SER A 800 27.09 -44.45 27.66
C SER A 800 26.96 -45.20 26.33
N ASN A 801 25.82 -44.97 25.65
CA ASN A 801 25.53 -45.48 24.33
C ASN A 801 24.89 -44.39 23.50
N VAL A 802 25.55 -43.94 22.45
CA VAL A 802 25.12 -42.84 21.55
C VAL A 802 23.78 -43.08 20.83
N ASN A 803 23.37 -44.35 20.73
CA ASN A 803 22.13 -44.78 20.11
C ASN A 803 21.04 -45.18 21.12
N ALA A 804 21.26 -44.94 22.42
CA ALA A 804 20.21 -45.18 23.42
C ALA A 804 19.02 -44.29 23.20
N GLY A 805 17.81 -44.86 23.23
CA GLY A 805 16.56 -44.11 23.07
C GLY A 805 16.26 -43.25 24.29
N ILE A 806 15.79 -42.04 24.05
CA ILE A 806 15.26 -41.12 25.07
C ILE A 806 13.75 -41.05 24.93
N LEU A 807 13.03 -41.28 26.03
CA LEU A 807 11.58 -41.07 26.06
C LEU A 807 11.27 -39.60 26.26
N LEU A 808 10.55 -39.00 25.33
CA LEU A 808 10.04 -37.64 25.41
C LEU A 808 8.53 -37.66 25.60
N LYS A 809 8.02 -36.84 26.52
CA LYS A 809 6.57 -36.61 26.67
C LYS A 809 6.00 -35.94 25.42
N ALA A 810 4.68 -35.91 25.31
CA ALA A 810 4.00 -35.16 24.23
C ALA A 810 4.44 -33.69 24.20
N GLY A 811 4.83 -33.20 23.03
CA GLY A 811 5.30 -31.83 22.83
C GLY A 811 6.63 -31.46 23.47
N GLU A 812 7.33 -32.43 24.07
CA GLU A 812 8.62 -32.19 24.72
C GLU A 812 9.75 -32.04 23.70
N TYR A 813 10.66 -31.11 23.98
CA TYR A 813 11.88 -30.88 23.23
C TYR A 813 13.06 -30.70 24.15
N ARG A 814 14.27 -31.01 23.67
CA ARG A 814 15.53 -30.85 24.37
C ARG A 814 16.60 -30.32 23.42
N LEU A 815 17.52 -29.53 23.96
CA LEU A 815 18.71 -29.08 23.26
C LEU A 815 19.92 -29.40 24.13
N TYR A 816 20.68 -30.40 23.72
CA TYR A 816 21.88 -30.82 24.40
C TYR A 816 23.13 -30.24 23.76
N THR A 817 24.11 -29.85 24.58
CA THR A 817 25.44 -29.42 24.15
C THR A 817 26.52 -30.24 24.85
N SER A 818 27.64 -30.55 24.16
CA SER A 818 28.77 -31.30 24.73
C SER A 818 29.58 -30.47 25.75
N THR A 819 29.43 -29.16 25.72
CA THR A 819 30.04 -28.21 26.66
C THR A 819 28.93 -27.56 27.48
N LYS A 820 29.15 -27.41 28.79
CA LYS A 820 28.19 -26.73 29.67
C LYS A 820 28.13 -25.24 29.34
N LEU A 821 26.99 -24.78 28.91
CA LEU A 821 26.68 -23.35 28.66
C LEU A 821 25.94 -22.72 29.86
N SER A 822 25.97 -21.39 29.92
CA SER A 822 25.13 -20.67 30.87
C SER A 822 23.66 -20.88 30.49
N GLN A 823 22.86 -21.24 31.49
CA GLN A 823 21.42 -21.43 31.29
C GLN A 823 20.75 -20.09 30.88
N PRO A 824 19.86 -20.08 29.86
CA PRO A 824 19.16 -18.87 29.50
C PRO A 824 18.17 -18.45 30.59
N GLN A 825 17.95 -17.12 30.67
CA GLN A 825 16.95 -16.53 31.54
C GLN A 825 15.58 -16.72 30.87
N ILE A 826 14.79 -17.64 31.36
CA ILE A 826 13.45 -17.95 30.80
C ILE A 826 12.41 -17.71 31.87
N THR A 827 11.38 -16.96 31.54
CA THR A 827 10.22 -16.77 32.43
C THR A 827 9.65 -18.13 32.81
N LEU A 828 9.70 -18.45 34.12
CA LEU A 828 9.07 -19.65 34.61
C LEU A 828 7.56 -19.45 34.58
N ASN A 829 6.85 -20.37 33.93
CA ASN A 829 5.46 -20.52 34.24
C ASN A 829 5.43 -21.16 35.64
N GLU A 830 5.17 -20.35 36.67
CA GLU A 830 4.50 -20.97 37.80
C GLU A 830 3.25 -21.61 37.22
N PRO A 831 2.97 -22.91 37.49
CA PRO A 831 1.66 -23.41 37.15
C PRO A 831 0.70 -22.45 37.84
N GLU A 832 -0.02 -21.63 37.08
CA GLU A 832 -1.26 -21.11 37.58
C GLU A 832 -2.02 -22.37 38.01
N HIS A 833 -2.09 -22.59 39.33
CA HIS A 833 -3.35 -23.11 39.81
C HIS A 833 -4.37 -22.19 39.17
N VAL A 834 -5.12 -22.72 38.22
CA VAL A 834 -6.33 -22.06 37.72
C VAL A 834 -7.10 -21.82 38.99
N ALA A 835 -6.92 -20.64 39.56
CA ALA A 835 -7.68 -20.23 40.71
C ALA A 835 -9.10 -20.19 40.15
N ALA A 836 -9.86 -21.21 40.45
CA ALA A 836 -11.21 -21.38 40.00
C ALA A 836 -11.91 -20.07 40.37
N VAL A 837 -12.33 -19.32 39.33
CA VAL A 837 -12.76 -17.94 39.45
C VAL A 837 -13.93 -17.89 40.41
N SER A 838 -13.73 -17.32 41.59
CA SER A 838 -14.83 -17.05 42.49
C SER A 838 -15.58 -15.80 42.06
N ARG A 839 -16.89 -15.75 42.36
CA ARG A 839 -17.73 -14.58 42.09
C ARG A 839 -18.51 -14.20 43.34
N VAL A 840 -18.61 -12.89 43.56
CA VAL A 840 -19.38 -12.32 44.67
C VAL A 840 -20.54 -11.50 44.13
N TYR A 841 -21.76 -11.82 44.52
CA TYR A 841 -22.95 -11.09 44.06
C TYR A 841 -24.11 -11.19 45.06
N PRO A 842 -25.10 -10.25 45.05
CA PRO A 842 -25.08 -9.04 44.27
C PRO A 842 -24.01 -8.07 44.74
N ASN A 843 -23.55 -7.21 43.88
CA ASN A 843 -22.66 -6.12 44.20
C ASN A 843 -23.18 -4.86 43.48
N PRO A 844 -23.76 -3.87 44.17
CA PRO A 844 -23.82 -3.72 45.64
C PRO A 844 -24.70 -4.77 46.38
N ALA A 845 -24.32 -5.07 47.62
CA ALA A 845 -25.01 -6.01 48.48
C ALA A 845 -25.84 -5.31 49.58
N ALA A 846 -27.04 -5.82 49.83
CA ALA A 846 -27.89 -5.41 50.95
C ALA A 846 -28.19 -6.65 51.83
N GLY A 847 -27.73 -6.67 53.05
CA GLY A 847 -27.94 -7.76 53.98
C GLY A 847 -27.02 -9.01 53.86
N GLY A 848 -26.47 -9.29 52.68
CA GLY A 848 -25.57 -10.42 52.43
C GLY A 848 -25.14 -10.55 50.97
N PHE A 849 -24.27 -11.47 50.69
CA PHE A 849 -23.78 -11.80 49.33
C PHE A 849 -23.63 -13.29 49.13
N TRP A 850 -23.76 -13.72 47.89
CA TRP A 850 -23.45 -15.07 47.44
C TRP A 850 -22.01 -15.14 46.98
N LEU A 851 -21.37 -16.24 47.26
CA LEU A 851 -20.05 -16.60 46.73
C LEU A 851 -20.16 -17.85 45.87
N ASP A 852 -19.96 -17.75 44.58
CA ASP A 852 -19.67 -18.90 43.70
C ASP A 852 -18.18 -19.16 43.74
N ALA A 853 -17.75 -20.32 44.10
CA ALA A 853 -16.35 -20.74 44.15
C ALA A 853 -16.26 -22.28 44.14
N PRO A 854 -15.11 -22.87 43.77
CA PRO A 854 -14.92 -24.33 43.77
C PRO A 854 -15.37 -25.00 45.07
N SER A 855 -15.71 -26.27 44.97
CA SER A 855 -16.17 -27.11 46.07
C SER A 855 -15.10 -27.41 47.11
N ASP A 856 -14.22 -26.47 47.39
CA ASP A 856 -13.15 -26.54 48.37
C ASP A 856 -13.56 -25.89 49.69
N ARG A 857 -13.21 -26.49 50.81
CA ARG A 857 -13.25 -25.85 52.13
C ARG A 857 -12.21 -24.75 52.19
N GLY A 858 -12.57 -23.65 52.83
CA GLY A 858 -11.69 -22.48 52.90
C GLY A 858 -12.23 -21.42 53.83
N ARG A 859 -11.70 -20.21 53.74
CA ARG A 859 -12.07 -19.10 54.60
C ARG A 859 -12.47 -17.90 53.77
N VAL A 860 -13.51 -17.20 54.21
CA VAL A 860 -13.93 -15.93 53.59
C VAL A 860 -13.78 -14.83 54.64
N ARG A 861 -13.01 -13.81 54.35
CA ARG A 861 -12.83 -12.63 55.18
C ARG A 861 -13.38 -11.38 54.52
N LEU A 862 -14.15 -10.62 55.25
CA LEU A 862 -14.57 -9.28 54.85
C LEU A 862 -13.68 -8.27 55.55
N MET A 863 -13.08 -7.37 54.77
CA MET A 863 -12.14 -6.36 55.29
C MET A 863 -12.69 -4.97 54.98
N ASP A 864 -12.45 -4.04 55.88
CA ASP A 864 -12.76 -2.61 55.65
C ASP A 864 -11.70 -1.92 54.78
N ALA A 865 -11.91 -0.63 54.45
CA ALA A 865 -11.02 0.18 53.63
C ALA A 865 -9.61 0.34 54.22
N GLN A 866 -9.40 0.08 55.51
CA GLN A 866 -8.12 0.07 56.19
C GLN A 866 -7.44 -1.32 56.23
N GLY A 867 -8.06 -2.34 55.60
CA GLY A 867 -7.53 -3.70 55.54
C GLY A 867 -7.77 -4.53 56.82
N ARG A 868 -8.58 -4.05 57.74
CA ARG A 868 -8.91 -4.77 58.99
C ARG A 868 -10.05 -5.76 58.68
N SER A 869 -9.93 -7.03 59.14
CA SER A 869 -10.98 -8.00 59.07
C SER A 869 -12.16 -7.62 59.97
N VAL A 870 -13.33 -7.37 59.37
CA VAL A 870 -14.57 -7.04 60.07
C VAL A 870 -15.47 -8.26 60.22
N LYS A 871 -15.38 -9.28 59.37
CA LYS A 871 -16.03 -10.59 59.50
C LYS A 871 -15.16 -11.68 58.89
N VAL A 872 -15.31 -12.89 59.46
CA VAL A 872 -14.66 -14.10 59.00
C VAL A 872 -15.67 -15.25 59.02
N TRP A 873 -15.71 -16.03 57.95
CA TRP A 873 -16.54 -17.21 57.81
C TRP A 873 -15.69 -18.39 57.33
N GLU A 874 -16.00 -19.59 57.84
CA GLU A 874 -15.46 -20.83 57.28
C GLU A 874 -16.41 -21.34 56.19
N ARG A 875 -15.89 -21.70 55.05
CA ARG A 875 -16.70 -22.26 53.95
C ARG A 875 -17.02 -23.72 54.21
N SER A 876 -18.24 -24.12 53.86
CA SER A 876 -18.68 -25.52 53.90
C SER A 876 -18.05 -26.34 52.76
N GLY A 877 -17.62 -25.69 51.68
CA GLY A 877 -17.16 -26.33 50.46
C GLY A 877 -18.28 -26.52 49.42
N ALA A 878 -19.41 -25.86 49.57
CA ALA A 878 -20.42 -25.82 48.51
C ALA A 878 -19.98 -24.88 47.37
N GLU A 879 -20.35 -25.21 46.13
CA GLU A 879 -20.06 -24.37 44.96
C GLU A 879 -20.64 -22.97 45.08
N GLN A 880 -21.81 -22.86 45.76
CA GLN A 880 -22.49 -21.61 46.00
C GLN A 880 -22.84 -21.48 47.46
N GLU A 881 -22.38 -20.46 48.16
CA GLU A 881 -22.65 -20.20 49.58
C GLU A 881 -23.09 -18.75 49.83
N TYR A 882 -24.02 -18.56 50.77
CA TYR A 882 -24.52 -17.24 51.17
C TYR A 882 -23.85 -16.80 52.46
N PHE A 883 -23.36 -15.56 52.48
CA PHE A 883 -22.71 -14.91 53.61
C PHE A 883 -23.49 -13.68 54.07
N SER A 884 -24.04 -13.72 55.27
CA SER A 884 -24.82 -12.61 55.82
C SER A 884 -23.91 -11.52 56.37
N LEU A 885 -24.13 -10.30 55.95
CA LEU A 885 -23.41 -9.10 56.38
C LEU A 885 -23.84 -8.59 57.75
N GLY A 886 -25.09 -8.83 58.15
CA GLY A 886 -25.63 -8.27 59.39
C GLY A 886 -25.63 -6.76 59.40
N ALA A 887 -25.47 -6.11 60.56
CA ALA A 887 -25.50 -4.66 60.72
C ALA A 887 -24.09 -4.04 60.44
N LEU A 888 -23.67 -4.08 59.18
CA LEU A 888 -22.47 -3.34 58.76
C LEU A 888 -22.84 -1.98 58.14
N SER A 889 -21.98 -1.00 58.32
CA SER A 889 -22.18 0.33 57.71
C SER A 889 -22.09 0.26 56.19
N ALA A 890 -22.92 1.07 55.49
CA ALA A 890 -22.77 1.27 54.06
C ALA A 890 -21.36 1.75 53.68
N GLY A 891 -20.76 1.19 52.66
CA GLY A 891 -19.39 1.55 52.24
C GLY A 891 -18.73 0.48 51.38
N TRP A 892 -17.49 0.70 51.08
CA TRP A 892 -16.65 -0.23 50.29
C TRP A 892 -15.87 -1.18 51.21
N TYR A 893 -15.93 -2.47 50.87
CA TYR A 893 -15.26 -3.56 51.56
C TYR A 893 -14.50 -4.44 50.56
N VAL A 894 -13.57 -5.24 51.07
CA VAL A 894 -12.88 -6.27 50.29
C VAL A 894 -13.27 -7.65 50.86
N VAL A 895 -13.80 -8.50 50.01
CA VAL A 895 -14.00 -9.94 50.30
C VAL A 895 -12.73 -10.69 49.87
N LEU A 896 -12.03 -11.27 50.82
CA LEU A 896 -10.89 -12.16 50.60
C LEU A 896 -11.36 -13.61 50.75
N VAL A 897 -11.27 -14.38 49.66
CA VAL A 897 -11.61 -15.80 49.61
C VAL A 897 -10.31 -16.60 49.64
N GLU A 898 -10.06 -17.35 50.69
CA GLU A 898 -8.87 -18.16 50.92
C GLU A 898 -9.23 -19.63 50.73
N LEU A 899 -8.67 -20.24 49.68
CA LEU A 899 -8.86 -21.66 49.35
C LEU A 899 -7.52 -22.38 49.39
N PRO A 900 -7.46 -23.75 49.43
CA PRO A 900 -6.21 -24.50 49.41
C PRO A 900 -5.30 -24.18 48.22
N GLY A 901 -5.87 -23.71 47.08
CA GLY A 901 -5.12 -23.35 45.89
C GLY A 901 -4.73 -21.88 45.77
N GLY A 902 -5.00 -21.04 46.80
CA GLY A 902 -4.68 -19.61 46.77
C GLY A 902 -5.79 -18.69 47.30
N SER A 903 -5.60 -17.37 47.25
CA SER A 903 -6.58 -16.40 47.72
C SER A 903 -7.02 -15.47 46.59
N GLN A 904 -8.32 -15.12 46.59
CA GLN A 904 -8.93 -14.18 45.63
C GLN A 904 -9.54 -13.00 46.39
N ARG A 905 -9.51 -11.83 45.74
CA ARG A 905 -10.03 -10.58 46.29
C ARG A 905 -11.17 -10.04 45.43
N HIS A 906 -12.28 -9.69 46.05
CA HIS A 906 -13.42 -9.04 45.41
C HIS A 906 -13.73 -7.74 46.11
N THR A 907 -14.02 -6.68 45.36
CA THR A 907 -14.55 -5.47 45.95
C THR A 907 -16.06 -5.62 46.12
N LEU A 908 -16.57 -5.28 47.30
CA LEU A 908 -18.00 -5.36 47.65
C LEU A 908 -18.48 -4.00 48.16
N GLN A 909 -19.48 -3.45 47.51
CA GLN A 909 -20.19 -2.28 47.99
C GLN A 909 -21.37 -2.73 48.85
N ILE A 910 -21.44 -2.28 50.09
CA ILE A 910 -22.58 -2.51 50.98
C ILE A 910 -23.48 -1.29 50.91
N GLN A 911 -24.75 -1.54 50.64
CA GLN A 911 -25.84 -0.53 50.71
C GLN A 911 -26.58 -0.61 52.01
N PRO A 912 -27.28 0.50 52.47
CA PRO A 912 -28.05 0.56 53.70
C PRO A 912 -29.16 -0.49 53.75
#